data_e6d525f21987e60b389873f562b285b6
#
_entry.id   e6d525f21987e60b389873f562b285b6
#
_cell.length_a   1.000
_cell.length_b   1.000
_cell.length_c   1.000
_cell.angle_alpha   90.00
_cell.angle_beta   90.00
_cell.angle_gamma   90.00
#
_symmetry.space_group_name_H-M   'P 1'
#
loop_
_entity.id
_entity.type
_entity.pdbx_description
1 polymer ?
#
loop_
_entity_poly.entity_id
_entity_poly.type
_entity_poly.pdbx_seq_one_letter_code
_entity_poly.pdbx_strand_id
1 'polypeptide(L)'
;MENTKSKISDPKRVKLPGAAGIFISGARVHNLKNVSVQIPRNKLVVVTGVSGSGKSSLTIDTLYAEGQRRYAESLSAYARQFLNRMNKPDVDYIKGLCPAIAIEQKIITRTPRSTVGSMTEIYDYLRLLFARIGKTISPVSGRQVKKDDVKDVLDAISKLKEGDRVYILFALKQHKNRDLKEELNMLVQKGFSRIYVRELSAVNRETGTIYRIEELLEKPDKDLNKLLTTHDSRLTTFVLVDRIVIKQFDEDDQHRLSDSIGTAFYEGEGDVYIEIRTEAGSQKSEVRDQSSGLKLQTSDLRFQTSLLHFNNRFELDGMQFEEPSPNLFSFNNPYGACPTCEGFSQVLGIDADLVIPDKRLSVYEGAVAPWKGEKLDWWRQNFIKRSKSVNFPVHKPIADLTDKHYRQLWEGVDGIGINDFFKDVESQLYKVQYRVLLSRYRGRTQCPDCKGYRLRNEALYVKIDGKHIGELNGLPVKELKQWFDALDKKLSDYEKQVAKRIFIEIHNRLNTLLHVGLGYLTLSRLANSLSGGESQRIQLTRNLGSNLTNSLYILDEPSIGLHSRDTANLIRVLKELRDLGNTVVVVEHDEMMMREADHIIDMGPLASHLGGEVVAEGNYDEIISNHQSLTGKYLKGELKIEPPRSVRKWNRSIKAEGARQHNLKNITVEFPLNVLCAVSGVSGSGKTTLVKHILYPALKKIKGDPVAAGFTDKAGFHKTISGDIESISQIELVDQNPIGKSSRSNPVTYIKAYDEIRDLFSKQPLSKMRGFLPKHFSFNVDGGRCDTCKGEGEQVVEMQFLADVHLICESCGGKRFKEEVLEVKYRDKNIFDVLDMSVDEAIGFFSSSPAGAGREGEAIARAIQPLSDVGLGYIKLGQSSDTLSGGEAQRVKLASFLGRGRTNSNASPTEPSFGRGKILFIFDEPTTGLHFHDIKKLLASFNALIEQGHSILVIEHNPDVIRNADWVIDLGPEAGDEGGNILFAGKPADLKKVKESYTAKYI
;
A
#
# COMPACT_ATOMS: atom_id res chain seq x y z
N MET A 1 -49.68 28.75 56.56
CA MET A 1 -49.57 27.80 55.43
C MET A 1 -49.24 28.59 54.23
N GLU A 2 -47.93 28.91 54.04
CA GLU A 2 -47.41 29.71 52.91
C GLU A 2 -46.71 28.84 51.91
N ASN A 3 -47.18 28.95 50.67
CA ASN A 3 -46.67 28.30 49.49
C ASN A 3 -45.37 28.93 49.08
N THR A 4 -44.25 28.30 49.29
CA THR A 4 -42.97 28.64 48.64
C THR A 4 -42.86 27.90 47.30
N LYS A 5 -43.29 28.52 46.20
CA LYS A 5 -42.97 28.13 44.82
C LYS A 5 -41.51 28.51 44.57
N SER A 6 -40.64 27.52 44.48
CA SER A 6 -39.28 27.67 43.95
C SER A 6 -39.35 28.10 42.48
N LYS A 7 -38.78 29.25 42.15
CA LYS A 7 -38.54 29.72 40.78
C LYS A 7 -37.49 28.82 40.14
N ILE A 8 -37.90 27.90 39.26
CA ILE A 8 -37.05 27.27 38.28
C ILE A 8 -36.70 28.35 37.26
N SER A 9 -35.44 28.76 37.26
CA SER A 9 -34.92 29.68 36.29
C SER A 9 -34.95 29.03 34.89
N ASP A 10 -35.73 29.62 33.98
CA ASP A 10 -35.73 29.24 32.56
C ASP A 10 -34.31 29.13 32.00
N PRO A 11 -33.96 28.02 31.31
CA PRO A 11 -32.67 27.95 30.63
C PRO A 11 -32.69 29.03 29.52
N LYS A 12 -31.67 29.90 29.50
CA LYS A 12 -31.45 30.97 28.54
C LYS A 12 -31.78 30.46 27.15
N ARG A 13 -32.86 30.95 26.53
CA ARG A 13 -33.12 30.81 25.11
C ARG A 13 -31.91 31.37 24.34
N VAL A 14 -31.06 30.49 23.83
CA VAL A 14 -30.01 30.85 22.87
C VAL A 14 -30.72 31.47 21.68
N LYS A 15 -30.54 32.77 21.47
CA LYS A 15 -30.97 33.45 20.26
C LYS A 15 -30.33 32.71 19.09
N LEU A 16 -31.13 32.13 18.20
CA LEU A 16 -30.70 31.57 16.93
C LEU A 16 -30.08 32.66 16.07
N PRO A 17 -28.75 32.76 15.89
CA PRO A 17 -28.18 33.58 14.85
C PRO A 17 -28.53 32.99 13.49
N GLY A 18 -28.71 33.85 12.50
CA GLY A 18 -29.12 33.42 11.16
C GLY A 18 -28.16 32.39 10.54
N ALA A 19 -28.71 31.36 10.03
CA ALA A 19 -28.35 30.41 8.94
C ALA A 19 -26.87 30.08 8.59
N ALA A 20 -25.89 30.15 9.46
CA ALA A 20 -24.48 29.97 9.06
C ALA A 20 -23.70 28.88 9.81
N GLY A 21 -24.35 27.88 10.43
CA GLY A 21 -23.64 26.86 11.20
C GLY A 21 -24.34 25.51 11.28
N ILE A 22 -23.62 24.48 11.73
CA ILE A 22 -24.15 23.19 12.15
C ILE A 22 -24.37 23.26 13.65
N PHE A 23 -25.61 23.02 14.10
CA PHE A 23 -26.00 23.08 15.51
C PHE A 23 -26.25 21.68 16.03
N ILE A 24 -25.51 21.27 17.03
CA ILE A 24 -25.73 20.07 17.81
C ILE A 24 -26.36 20.49 19.14
N SER A 25 -27.47 19.88 19.56
CA SER A 25 -28.13 20.13 20.84
C SER A 25 -28.34 18.84 21.57
N GLY A 26 -27.90 18.82 22.83
CA GLY A 26 -28.17 17.73 23.75
C GLY A 26 -27.48 16.42 23.43
N ALA A 27 -26.25 16.42 22.96
CA ALA A 27 -25.49 15.19 22.66
C ALA A 27 -25.11 14.47 23.98
N ARG A 28 -25.46 13.17 24.06
CA ARG A 28 -25.26 12.29 25.24
C ARG A 28 -24.60 10.97 24.87
N VAL A 29 -23.98 10.88 23.72
CA VAL A 29 -23.28 9.67 23.24
C VAL A 29 -22.05 9.41 24.11
N HIS A 30 -21.90 8.18 24.58
CA HIS A 30 -20.81 7.73 25.47
C HIS A 30 -20.69 8.61 26.74
N ASN A 31 -19.59 9.37 26.84
CA ASN A 31 -19.30 10.21 28.01
C ASN A 31 -19.79 11.67 27.86
N LEU A 32 -20.44 12.02 26.75
CA LEU A 32 -20.92 13.39 26.55
C LEU A 32 -22.04 13.76 27.52
N LYS A 33 -21.92 14.91 28.19
CA LYS A 33 -22.83 15.41 29.22
C LYS A 33 -23.81 16.46 28.67
N ASN A 34 -24.75 16.02 27.82
CA ASN A 34 -25.76 16.89 27.24
C ASN A 34 -25.17 18.09 26.50
N VAL A 35 -24.16 17.80 25.64
CA VAL A 35 -23.37 18.83 24.96
C VAL A 35 -24.19 19.54 23.89
N SER A 36 -24.15 20.88 23.91
CA SER A 36 -24.69 21.71 22.86
C SER A 36 -23.59 22.62 22.31
N VAL A 37 -23.34 22.58 20.98
CA VAL A 37 -22.23 23.30 20.33
C VAL A 37 -22.60 23.73 18.91
N GLN A 38 -22.02 24.84 18.48
CA GLN A 38 -22.17 25.37 17.13
C GLN A 38 -20.86 25.20 16.33
N ILE A 39 -20.90 24.49 15.20
CA ILE A 39 -19.78 24.37 14.27
C ILE A 39 -20.01 25.32 13.11
N PRO A 40 -19.15 26.33 12.91
CA PRO A 40 -19.30 27.29 11.79
C PRO A 40 -19.07 26.58 10.45
N ARG A 41 -19.90 26.91 9.44
CA ARG A 41 -19.74 26.38 8.08
C ARG A 41 -18.60 27.06 7.33
N ASN A 42 -18.02 26.34 6.38
CA ASN A 42 -16.94 26.81 5.49
C ASN A 42 -15.72 27.31 6.30
N LYS A 43 -15.43 26.61 7.39
CA LYS A 43 -14.33 26.90 8.30
C LYS A 43 -13.52 25.64 8.59
N LEU A 44 -12.25 25.84 8.93
CA LEU A 44 -11.40 24.83 9.53
C LEU A 44 -11.61 24.84 11.04
N VAL A 45 -12.28 23.82 11.54
CA VAL A 45 -12.62 23.67 12.96
C VAL A 45 -11.78 22.58 13.59
N VAL A 46 -11.08 22.87 14.66
CA VAL A 46 -10.30 21.89 15.41
C VAL A 46 -11.01 21.52 16.69
N VAL A 47 -11.27 20.22 16.90
CA VAL A 47 -11.80 19.68 18.15
C VAL A 47 -10.63 19.06 18.92
N THR A 48 -10.30 19.67 20.06
CA THR A 48 -9.16 19.29 20.90
C THR A 48 -9.58 18.94 22.33
N GLY A 49 -8.63 18.61 23.18
CA GLY A 49 -8.84 18.26 24.61
C GLY A 49 -8.10 16.98 25.00
N VAL A 50 -8.10 16.65 26.28
CA VAL A 50 -7.40 15.48 26.83
C VAL A 50 -7.88 14.17 26.16
N SER A 51 -7.02 13.15 26.07
CA SER A 51 -7.42 11.83 25.58
C SER A 51 -8.58 11.29 26.43
N GLY A 52 -9.65 10.76 25.77
CA GLY A 52 -10.86 10.31 26.45
C GLY A 52 -11.82 11.41 26.92
N SER A 53 -11.64 12.69 26.52
CA SER A 53 -12.54 13.80 26.87
C SER A 53 -13.85 13.82 26.07
N GLY A 54 -14.05 12.97 25.06
CA GLY A 54 -15.28 12.89 24.27
C GLY A 54 -15.18 13.50 22.87
N LYS A 55 -13.98 13.81 22.36
CA LYS A 55 -13.76 14.37 21.03
C LYS A 55 -14.37 13.52 19.92
N SER A 56 -13.96 12.24 19.83
CA SER A 56 -14.46 11.30 18.82
C SER A 56 -15.95 11.01 19.02
N SER A 57 -16.42 10.97 20.27
CA SER A 57 -17.86 10.83 20.58
C SER A 57 -18.70 11.98 20.02
N LEU A 58 -18.18 13.22 20.03
CA LEU A 58 -18.85 14.37 19.42
C LEU A 58 -18.75 14.36 17.90
N THR A 59 -17.56 14.09 17.34
CA THR A 59 -17.29 14.25 15.91
C THR A 59 -17.68 13.02 15.10
N ILE A 60 -17.27 11.81 15.52
CA ILE A 60 -17.51 10.56 14.79
C ILE A 60 -18.86 9.96 15.19
N ASP A 61 -19.05 9.66 16.50
CA ASP A 61 -20.20 8.90 16.98
C ASP A 61 -21.50 9.72 17.01
N THR A 62 -21.40 11.07 17.00
CA THR A 62 -22.57 11.95 16.95
C THR A 62 -22.74 12.62 15.58
N LEU A 63 -21.80 13.46 15.18
CA LEU A 63 -21.94 14.31 13.99
C LEU A 63 -21.89 13.52 12.69
N TYR A 64 -20.86 12.66 12.52
CA TYR A 64 -20.71 11.82 11.33
C TYR A 64 -21.77 10.72 11.27
N ALA A 65 -22.05 10.04 12.37
CA ALA A 65 -23.06 8.99 12.45
C ALA A 65 -24.44 9.48 12.02
N GLU A 66 -24.86 10.69 12.46
CA GLU A 66 -26.12 11.30 12.03
C GLU A 66 -26.07 11.71 10.53
N GLY A 67 -24.92 12.19 10.04
CA GLY A 67 -24.72 12.52 8.64
C GLY A 67 -24.89 11.29 7.73
N GLN A 68 -24.27 10.18 8.09
CA GLN A 68 -24.42 8.91 7.39
C GLN A 68 -25.85 8.37 7.47
N ARG A 69 -26.47 8.43 8.64
CA ARG A 69 -27.85 7.99 8.84
C ARG A 69 -28.81 8.72 7.89
N ARG A 70 -28.71 10.06 7.82
CA ARG A 70 -29.55 10.88 6.90
C ARG A 70 -29.26 10.58 5.44
N TYR A 71 -28.01 10.36 5.10
CA TYR A 71 -27.63 9.95 3.74
C TYR A 71 -28.27 8.60 3.38
N ALA A 72 -28.15 7.60 4.27
CA ALA A 72 -28.74 6.28 4.09
C ALA A 72 -30.28 6.36 3.97
N GLU A 73 -30.95 7.22 4.74
CA GLU A 73 -32.39 7.44 4.63
C GLU A 73 -32.81 8.08 3.30
N SER A 74 -31.93 8.82 2.63
CA SER A 74 -32.20 9.42 1.32
C SER A 74 -32.11 8.43 0.17
N LEU A 75 -31.53 7.23 0.39
CA LEU A 75 -31.39 6.19 -0.63
C LEU A 75 -32.71 5.45 -0.90
N SER A 76 -32.79 4.75 -2.03
CA SER A 76 -33.95 3.94 -2.40
C SER A 76 -34.30 2.88 -1.34
N ALA A 77 -35.57 2.46 -1.28
CA ALA A 77 -36.03 1.42 -0.34
C ALA A 77 -35.24 0.11 -0.52
N TYR A 78 -34.86 -0.23 -1.73
CA TYR A 78 -34.02 -1.39 -2.03
C TYR A 78 -32.61 -1.28 -1.43
N ALA A 79 -31.94 -0.14 -1.63
CA ALA A 79 -30.61 0.10 -1.03
C ALA A 79 -30.66 0.10 0.51
N ARG A 80 -31.73 0.61 1.11
CA ARG A 80 -31.94 0.61 2.57
C ARG A 80 -32.08 -0.78 3.19
N GLN A 81 -32.50 -1.79 2.42
CA GLN A 81 -32.57 -3.19 2.92
C GLN A 81 -31.18 -3.79 3.16
N PHE A 82 -30.17 -3.32 2.40
CA PHE A 82 -28.78 -3.77 2.54
C PHE A 82 -27.97 -2.93 3.53
N LEU A 83 -28.44 -1.72 3.85
CA LEU A 83 -27.86 -0.86 4.88
C LEU A 83 -28.64 -1.10 6.17
N ASN A 84 -28.08 -1.87 7.07
CA ASN A 84 -28.69 -2.13 8.39
C ASN A 84 -29.12 -0.82 9.04
N ARG A 85 -30.18 -0.87 9.86
CA ARG A 85 -30.70 0.26 10.61
C ARG A 85 -29.55 0.87 11.43
N MET A 86 -28.99 1.96 10.95
CA MET A 86 -28.02 2.74 11.72
C MET A 86 -28.76 3.33 12.93
N ASN A 87 -28.25 3.04 14.12
CA ASN A 87 -28.81 3.59 15.34
C ASN A 87 -28.71 5.12 15.29
N LYS A 88 -29.80 5.79 15.67
CA LYS A 88 -29.76 7.24 15.85
C LYS A 88 -28.88 7.57 17.05
N PRO A 89 -27.88 8.45 16.92
CA PRO A 89 -27.10 8.89 18.07
C PRO A 89 -28.01 9.55 19.11
N ASP A 90 -27.66 9.39 20.39
CA ASP A 90 -28.39 10.02 21.50
C ASP A 90 -28.13 11.54 21.52
N VAL A 91 -28.99 12.26 20.80
CA VAL A 91 -28.93 13.71 20.62
C VAL A 91 -30.37 14.24 20.44
N ASP A 92 -30.63 15.42 21.00
CA ASP A 92 -31.96 16.03 20.85
C ASP A 92 -32.21 16.39 19.37
N TYR A 93 -31.31 17.16 18.75
CA TYR A 93 -31.34 17.43 17.31
C TYR A 93 -30.00 17.91 16.77
N ILE A 94 -29.77 17.70 15.46
CA ILE A 94 -28.68 18.31 14.69
C ILE A 94 -29.31 19.07 13.51
N LYS A 95 -29.05 20.38 13.41
CA LYS A 95 -29.51 21.25 12.31
C LYS A 95 -28.34 21.74 11.46
N GLY A 96 -28.62 22.00 10.17
CA GLY A 96 -27.61 22.55 9.29
C GLY A 96 -26.54 21.55 8.78
N LEU A 97 -26.75 20.24 8.95
CA LEU A 97 -25.82 19.20 8.56
C LEU A 97 -25.71 19.11 7.01
N CYS A 98 -24.47 19.10 6.51
CA CYS A 98 -24.12 18.83 5.12
C CYS A 98 -23.85 17.33 4.91
N PRO A 99 -23.76 16.83 3.66
CA PRO A 99 -23.23 15.48 3.41
C PRO A 99 -21.88 15.30 4.10
N ALA A 100 -21.76 14.26 4.94
CA ALA A 100 -20.61 14.06 5.81
C ALA A 100 -19.68 12.95 5.26
N ILE A 101 -18.40 13.24 5.23
CA ILE A 101 -17.33 12.32 4.81
C ILE A 101 -16.33 12.23 5.96
N ALA A 102 -16.15 11.04 6.53
CA ALA A 102 -15.09 10.81 7.52
C ALA A 102 -13.85 10.21 6.86
N ILE A 103 -12.69 10.64 7.33
CA ILE A 103 -11.38 10.13 6.93
C ILE A 103 -10.70 9.60 8.19
N GLU A 104 -10.87 8.29 8.40
CA GLU A 104 -10.34 7.58 9.57
C GLU A 104 -8.97 6.95 9.29
N GLN A 105 -8.26 6.60 10.36
CA GLN A 105 -6.94 5.95 10.27
C GLN A 105 -7.02 4.47 9.89
N LYS A 106 -8.17 3.82 10.08
CA LYS A 106 -8.30 2.38 9.82
C LYS A 106 -8.18 2.09 8.32
N ILE A 107 -7.29 1.15 7.98
CA ILE A 107 -7.15 0.65 6.61
C ILE A 107 -8.41 -0.17 6.28
N ILE A 108 -9.30 0.41 5.49
CA ILE A 108 -10.60 -0.19 5.11
C ILE A 108 -10.41 -1.42 4.21
N THR A 109 -9.28 -1.53 3.50
CA THR A 109 -9.08 -2.60 2.51
C THR A 109 -8.06 -3.63 2.98
N ARG A 110 -8.54 -4.83 3.34
CA ARG A 110 -7.71 -6.01 3.58
C ARG A 110 -7.33 -6.75 2.29
N THR A 111 -7.79 -6.28 1.13
CA THR A 111 -7.55 -6.97 -0.14
C THR A 111 -6.09 -6.83 -0.57
N PRO A 112 -5.39 -7.93 -0.85
CA PRO A 112 -3.97 -7.89 -1.24
C PRO A 112 -3.77 -7.33 -2.66
N ARG A 113 -4.82 -6.99 -3.38
CA ARG A 113 -4.79 -6.35 -4.71
C ARG A 113 -4.83 -4.83 -4.66
N SER A 114 -5.31 -4.23 -3.56
CA SER A 114 -5.37 -2.76 -3.41
C SER A 114 -3.97 -2.14 -3.36
N THR A 115 -3.77 -1.10 -4.15
CA THR A 115 -2.51 -0.33 -4.24
C THR A 115 -2.76 1.17 -4.08
N VAL A 116 -1.71 1.93 -3.82
CA VAL A 116 -1.77 3.40 -3.80
C VAL A 116 -2.39 3.94 -5.09
N GLY A 117 -1.98 3.41 -6.26
CA GLY A 117 -2.53 3.82 -7.56
C GLY A 117 -4.04 3.59 -7.70
N SER A 118 -4.56 2.46 -7.19
CA SER A 118 -6.01 2.20 -7.21
C SER A 118 -6.78 3.02 -6.16
N MET A 119 -6.19 3.28 -4.99
CA MET A 119 -6.82 4.08 -3.94
C MET A 119 -6.93 5.57 -4.33
N THR A 120 -5.96 6.08 -5.09
CA THR A 120 -5.92 7.47 -5.58
C THR A 120 -6.62 7.65 -6.92
N GLU A 121 -7.11 6.56 -7.53
CA GLU A 121 -7.68 6.53 -8.89
C GLU A 121 -6.69 6.89 -10.02
N ILE A 122 -5.43 7.21 -9.69
CA ILE A 122 -4.40 7.54 -10.69
C ILE A 122 -4.20 6.38 -11.66
N TYR A 123 -4.24 5.14 -11.16
CA TYR A 123 -4.08 3.96 -11.98
C TYR A 123 -5.18 3.80 -13.02
N ASP A 124 -6.42 4.18 -12.71
CA ASP A 124 -7.54 4.14 -13.65
C ASP A 124 -7.36 5.15 -14.79
N TYR A 125 -6.85 6.35 -14.49
CA TYR A 125 -6.49 7.32 -15.51
C TYR A 125 -5.28 6.88 -16.34
N LEU A 126 -4.28 6.20 -15.73
CA LEU A 126 -3.16 5.61 -16.48
C LEU A 126 -3.65 4.55 -17.47
N ARG A 127 -4.56 3.68 -17.07
CA ARG A 127 -5.16 2.67 -17.97
C ARG A 127 -5.85 3.32 -19.17
N LEU A 128 -6.61 4.39 -18.93
CA LEU A 128 -7.25 5.16 -20.00
C LEU A 128 -6.20 5.83 -20.91
N LEU A 129 -5.15 6.39 -20.35
CA LEU A 129 -4.07 7.04 -21.11
C LEU A 129 -3.39 6.04 -22.04
N PHE A 130 -2.97 4.87 -21.50
CA PHE A 130 -2.32 3.82 -22.29
C PHE A 130 -3.24 3.24 -23.37
N ALA A 131 -4.53 3.13 -23.11
CA ALA A 131 -5.51 2.70 -24.12
C ALA A 131 -5.73 3.73 -25.24
N ARG A 132 -5.48 5.03 -25.00
CA ARG A 132 -5.76 6.09 -25.96
C ARG A 132 -4.55 6.52 -26.81
N ILE A 133 -3.38 6.63 -26.18
CA ILE A 133 -2.16 7.11 -26.82
C ILE A 133 -0.97 6.15 -26.73
N GLY A 134 -1.15 4.99 -26.11
CA GLY A 134 -0.12 3.96 -26.00
C GLY A 134 0.20 3.33 -27.35
N LYS A 135 1.49 3.09 -27.61
CA LYS A 135 2.01 2.48 -28.83
C LYS A 135 2.50 1.07 -28.51
N THR A 136 1.95 0.05 -29.15
CA THR A 136 2.41 -1.33 -29.04
C THR A 136 3.74 -1.49 -29.75
N ILE A 137 4.73 -2.00 -29.05
CA ILE A 137 6.09 -2.20 -29.58
C ILE A 137 6.41 -3.69 -29.61
N SER A 138 6.80 -4.22 -30.75
CA SER A 138 7.20 -5.62 -30.87
C SER A 138 8.43 -5.91 -30.00
N PRO A 139 8.39 -6.96 -29.15
CA PRO A 139 9.54 -7.36 -28.34
C PRO A 139 10.70 -7.96 -29.20
N VAL A 140 10.43 -8.36 -30.46
CA VAL A 140 11.39 -8.98 -31.35
C VAL A 140 12.18 -7.91 -32.09
N SER A 141 11.50 -7.03 -32.85
CA SER A 141 12.14 -6.03 -33.69
C SER A 141 12.26 -4.64 -33.07
N GLY A 142 11.57 -4.38 -31.96
CA GLY A 142 11.48 -3.04 -31.38
C GLY A 142 10.69 -2.03 -32.21
N ARG A 143 10.05 -2.44 -33.30
CA ARG A 143 9.22 -1.57 -34.16
C ARG A 143 7.81 -1.45 -33.59
N GLN A 144 7.15 -0.33 -33.90
CA GLN A 144 5.75 -0.12 -33.55
C GLN A 144 4.84 -1.04 -34.38
N VAL A 145 3.94 -1.73 -33.68
CA VAL A 145 2.85 -2.49 -34.33
C VAL A 145 1.76 -1.51 -34.68
N LYS A 146 1.37 -1.52 -35.96
CA LYS A 146 0.26 -0.73 -36.49
C LYS A 146 -0.72 -1.65 -37.17
N LYS A 147 -1.96 -1.24 -37.22
CA LYS A 147 -3.00 -1.77 -38.10
C LYS A 147 -3.13 -0.80 -39.26
N ASP A 148 -2.74 -1.24 -40.42
CA ASP A 148 -2.86 -0.40 -41.60
C ASP A 148 -4.33 -0.43 -42.10
N ASP A 149 -4.83 0.71 -42.50
CA ASP A 149 -6.14 0.86 -43.10
C ASP A 149 -6.01 1.21 -44.62
N VAL A 150 -7.17 1.26 -45.28
CA VAL A 150 -7.23 1.66 -46.71
C VAL A 150 -6.58 3.04 -46.93
N LYS A 151 -6.73 3.96 -45.96
CA LYS A 151 -6.20 5.31 -46.06
C LYS A 151 -4.67 5.32 -45.98
N ASP A 152 -4.06 4.48 -45.10
CA ASP A 152 -2.61 4.38 -45.01
C ASP A 152 -1.97 3.92 -46.31
N VAL A 153 -2.64 2.97 -47.00
CA VAL A 153 -2.21 2.47 -48.31
C VAL A 153 -2.37 3.56 -49.38
N LEU A 154 -3.51 4.30 -49.37
CA LEU A 154 -3.71 5.45 -50.26
C LEU A 154 -2.68 6.55 -50.05
N ASP A 155 -2.38 6.91 -48.80
CA ASP A 155 -1.38 7.90 -48.45
C ASP A 155 0.04 7.47 -48.84
N ALA A 156 0.34 6.18 -48.85
CA ALA A 156 1.59 5.66 -49.35
C ALA A 156 1.65 5.74 -50.88
N ILE A 157 0.59 5.39 -51.58
CA ILE A 157 0.49 5.47 -53.04
C ILE A 157 0.55 6.92 -53.52
N SER A 158 -0.09 7.87 -52.85
CA SER A 158 -0.11 9.29 -53.20
C SER A 158 1.28 9.98 -53.08
N LYS A 159 2.20 9.43 -52.32
CA LYS A 159 3.59 9.95 -52.18
C LYS A 159 4.54 9.50 -53.26
N LEU A 160 4.09 8.60 -54.16
CA LEU A 160 4.91 8.08 -55.27
C LEU A 160 5.05 9.11 -56.38
N LYS A 161 6.06 8.91 -57.25
CA LYS A 161 6.33 9.81 -58.36
C LYS A 161 5.32 9.60 -59.48
N GLU A 162 4.91 10.70 -60.13
CA GLU A 162 4.08 10.66 -61.29
C GLU A 162 4.75 9.84 -62.41
N GLY A 163 4.01 8.90 -63.02
CA GLY A 163 4.50 7.92 -63.97
C GLY A 163 4.90 6.54 -63.42
N ASP A 164 5.04 6.40 -62.10
CA ASP A 164 5.25 5.08 -61.48
C ASP A 164 4.06 4.15 -61.75
N ARG A 165 4.34 2.88 -61.94
CA ARG A 165 3.29 1.84 -62.10
C ARG A 165 3.13 1.09 -60.82
N VAL A 166 1.90 1.01 -60.31
CA VAL A 166 1.55 0.36 -59.05
C VAL A 166 0.63 -0.81 -59.31
N TYR A 167 0.96 -1.95 -58.70
CA TYR A 167 0.12 -3.16 -58.69
C TYR A 167 -0.40 -3.37 -57.26
N ILE A 168 -1.72 -3.53 -57.13
CA ILE A 168 -2.39 -3.87 -55.86
C ILE A 168 -2.56 -5.37 -55.87
N LEU A 169 -2.00 -6.04 -54.89
CA LEU A 169 -1.83 -7.49 -54.84
C LEU A 169 -2.26 -8.04 -53.45
N PHE A 170 -2.72 -9.30 -53.47
CA PHE A 170 -2.79 -10.12 -52.25
C PHE A 170 -2.12 -11.49 -52.50
N ALA A 171 -1.63 -12.15 -51.47
CA ALA A 171 -0.93 -13.42 -51.58
C ALA A 171 -1.91 -14.54 -51.95
N LEU A 172 -1.53 -15.36 -52.97
CA LEU A 172 -2.29 -16.57 -53.29
C LEU A 172 -2.12 -17.58 -52.15
N LYS A 173 -3.24 -17.96 -51.49
CA LYS A 173 -3.27 -18.97 -50.44
C LYS A 173 -3.88 -20.24 -50.98
N GLN A 174 -3.29 -21.38 -50.63
CA GLN A 174 -3.85 -22.68 -50.93
C GLN A 174 -4.42 -23.28 -49.64
N HIS A 175 -5.72 -23.54 -49.62
CA HIS A 175 -6.39 -24.14 -48.48
C HIS A 175 -6.13 -25.65 -48.39
N LYS A 176 -5.99 -26.22 -47.19
CA LYS A 176 -5.58 -27.63 -46.97
C LYS A 176 -6.42 -28.71 -47.66
N ASN A 177 -7.64 -28.38 -48.06
CA ASN A 177 -8.60 -29.33 -48.64
C ASN A 177 -8.96 -29.05 -50.09
N ARG A 178 -8.16 -28.19 -50.79
CA ARG A 178 -8.41 -27.82 -52.20
C ARG A 178 -7.14 -27.95 -53.03
N ASP A 179 -7.33 -28.33 -54.28
CA ASP A 179 -6.23 -28.28 -55.23
C ASP A 179 -6.06 -26.86 -55.80
N LEU A 180 -4.94 -26.61 -56.45
CA LEU A 180 -4.60 -25.28 -56.97
C LEU A 180 -5.55 -24.83 -58.08
N LYS A 181 -6.08 -25.77 -58.91
CA LYS A 181 -7.05 -25.44 -59.92
C LYS A 181 -8.42 -25.05 -59.37
N GLU A 182 -8.83 -25.69 -58.31
CA GLU A 182 -10.04 -25.29 -57.58
C GLU A 182 -9.92 -23.86 -57.04
N GLU A 183 -8.80 -23.53 -56.41
CA GLU A 183 -8.55 -22.16 -55.91
C GLU A 183 -8.55 -21.13 -57.08
N LEU A 184 -7.90 -21.43 -58.22
CA LEU A 184 -7.91 -20.56 -59.38
C LEU A 184 -9.32 -20.39 -59.97
N ASN A 185 -10.12 -21.47 -60.05
CA ASN A 185 -11.50 -21.38 -60.50
C ASN A 185 -12.38 -20.51 -59.59
N MET A 186 -12.18 -20.62 -58.29
CA MET A 186 -12.86 -19.75 -57.35
C MET A 186 -12.46 -18.26 -57.51
N LEU A 187 -11.20 -17.97 -57.79
CA LEU A 187 -10.75 -16.61 -58.08
C LEU A 187 -11.39 -16.03 -59.35
N VAL A 188 -11.57 -16.87 -60.40
CA VAL A 188 -12.29 -16.47 -61.62
C VAL A 188 -13.74 -16.15 -61.30
N GLN A 189 -14.44 -17.00 -60.49
CA GLN A 189 -15.80 -16.76 -60.06
C GLN A 189 -15.95 -15.47 -59.26
N LYS A 190 -14.94 -15.07 -58.48
CA LYS A 190 -14.88 -13.80 -57.75
C LYS A 190 -14.49 -12.59 -58.61
N GLY A 191 -14.22 -12.79 -59.92
CA GLY A 191 -13.90 -11.73 -60.88
C GLY A 191 -12.39 -11.42 -61.05
N PHE A 192 -11.51 -12.20 -60.46
CA PHE A 192 -10.06 -12.04 -60.67
C PHE A 192 -9.62 -12.77 -61.93
N SER A 193 -8.80 -12.11 -62.73
CA SER A 193 -8.38 -12.64 -64.06
C SER A 193 -6.88 -12.88 -64.19
N ARG A 194 -6.06 -12.45 -63.20
CA ARG A 194 -4.61 -12.42 -63.33
C ARG A 194 -3.89 -12.80 -62.05
N ILE A 195 -2.82 -13.59 -62.23
CA ILE A 195 -1.86 -13.97 -61.19
C ILE A 195 -0.54 -13.26 -61.49
N TYR A 196 0.08 -12.74 -60.46
CA TYR A 196 1.42 -12.13 -60.51
C TYR A 196 2.41 -13.05 -59.79
N VAL A 197 3.43 -13.52 -60.50
CA VAL A 197 4.50 -14.36 -59.96
C VAL A 197 5.77 -13.52 -59.88
N ARG A 198 6.29 -13.34 -58.67
CA ARG A 198 7.55 -12.62 -58.42
C ARG A 198 8.68 -13.62 -58.21
N GLU A 199 9.76 -13.47 -58.95
CA GLU A 199 10.94 -14.31 -58.86
C GLU A 199 12.14 -13.49 -58.34
N LEU A 200 12.81 -14.01 -57.32
CA LEU A 200 14.07 -13.49 -56.78
C LEU A 200 15.24 -14.18 -57.47
N SER A 201 15.83 -13.56 -58.52
CA SER A 201 16.99 -14.10 -59.19
C SER A 201 18.28 -13.95 -58.35
N ALA A 202 19.25 -14.89 -58.56
CA ALA A 202 20.54 -14.94 -57.84
C ALA A 202 21.45 -13.70 -58.03
N VAL A 203 21.07 -12.74 -58.85
CA VAL A 203 21.84 -11.52 -59.17
C VAL A 203 21.14 -10.25 -58.67
N ASN A 204 20.35 -10.34 -57.61
CA ASN A 204 19.57 -9.21 -57.06
C ASN A 204 18.65 -8.47 -58.07
N ARG A 205 18.20 -9.16 -59.12
CA ARG A 205 17.22 -8.64 -60.09
C ARG A 205 15.87 -9.29 -59.83
N GLU A 206 14.94 -8.49 -59.31
CA GLU A 206 13.57 -8.93 -59.10
C GLU A 206 12.81 -8.78 -60.43
N THR A 207 12.31 -9.90 -60.95
CA THR A 207 11.46 -9.92 -62.13
C THR A 207 10.09 -10.48 -61.75
N GLY A 208 9.02 -9.84 -62.24
CA GLY A 208 7.66 -10.28 -61.97
C GLY A 208 6.89 -10.47 -63.27
N THR A 209 6.27 -11.61 -63.44
CA THR A 209 5.48 -11.98 -64.60
C THR A 209 4.01 -12.08 -64.29
N ILE A 210 3.15 -11.51 -65.14
CA ILE A 210 1.68 -11.60 -65.04
C ILE A 210 1.20 -12.70 -65.97
N TYR A 211 0.40 -13.62 -65.41
CA TYR A 211 -0.30 -14.69 -66.13
C TYR A 211 -1.79 -14.47 -66.07
N ARG A 212 -2.55 -14.84 -67.14
CA ARG A 212 -4.01 -14.93 -67.08
C ARG A 212 -4.39 -16.24 -66.37
N ILE A 213 -5.39 -16.20 -65.52
CA ILE A 213 -5.84 -17.39 -64.78
C ILE A 213 -6.37 -18.45 -65.74
N GLU A 214 -7.05 -18.04 -66.80
CA GLU A 214 -7.57 -18.93 -67.87
C GLU A 214 -6.42 -19.75 -68.49
N GLU A 215 -5.31 -19.10 -68.86
CA GLU A 215 -4.11 -19.74 -69.43
C GLU A 215 -3.43 -20.70 -68.44
N LEU A 216 -3.53 -20.44 -67.13
CA LEU A 216 -2.99 -21.29 -66.10
C LEU A 216 -3.85 -22.55 -65.86
N LEU A 217 -5.18 -22.43 -65.99
CA LEU A 217 -6.12 -23.56 -65.86
C LEU A 217 -5.95 -24.62 -66.98
N GLU A 218 -5.48 -24.21 -68.17
CA GLU A 218 -5.19 -25.10 -69.28
C GLU A 218 -3.89 -25.91 -69.08
N LYS A 219 -3.02 -25.55 -68.13
CA LYS A 219 -1.74 -26.23 -67.91
C LYS A 219 -1.92 -27.51 -67.12
N PRO A 220 -1.06 -28.50 -67.35
CA PRO A 220 -1.00 -29.72 -66.51
C PRO A 220 -0.67 -29.38 -65.09
N ASP A 221 -1.24 -30.12 -64.12
CA ASP A 221 -1.08 -29.87 -62.65
C ASP A 221 0.38 -29.82 -62.20
N LYS A 222 1.27 -30.62 -62.81
CA LYS A 222 2.70 -30.63 -62.50
C LYS A 222 3.38 -29.30 -62.87
N ASP A 223 3.03 -28.75 -64.03
CA ASP A 223 3.59 -27.47 -64.48
C ASP A 223 3.02 -26.27 -63.73
N LEU A 224 1.72 -26.37 -63.38
CA LEU A 224 1.04 -25.37 -62.58
C LEU A 224 1.63 -25.33 -61.16
N ASN A 225 1.82 -26.47 -60.55
CA ASN A 225 2.44 -26.56 -59.23
C ASN A 225 3.88 -26.05 -59.23
N LYS A 226 4.68 -26.31 -60.25
CA LYS A 226 6.04 -25.81 -60.37
C LYS A 226 6.10 -24.29 -60.54
N LEU A 227 5.09 -23.71 -61.17
CA LEU A 227 5.02 -22.27 -61.45
C LEU A 227 4.47 -21.45 -60.28
N LEU A 228 3.51 -22.02 -59.49
CA LEU A 228 2.74 -21.28 -58.49
C LEU A 228 2.97 -21.72 -57.05
N THR A 229 3.53 -22.94 -56.82
CA THR A 229 3.77 -23.43 -55.43
C THR A 229 5.11 -22.95 -54.90
N THR A 230 5.07 -22.41 -53.71
CA THR A 230 6.14 -21.79 -52.93
C THR A 230 7.10 -22.81 -52.28
N HIS A 231 7.35 -24.01 -52.91
CA HIS A 231 8.39 -24.92 -52.41
C HIS A 231 9.82 -24.42 -52.70
N ASP A 232 9.96 -23.43 -53.59
CA ASP A 232 11.20 -22.68 -53.76
C ASP A 232 11.05 -21.29 -53.07
N SER A 233 11.87 -21.02 -52.06
CA SER A 233 11.92 -19.75 -51.34
C SER A 233 12.17 -18.50 -52.20
N ARG A 234 12.35 -18.68 -53.49
CA ARG A 234 12.61 -17.65 -54.51
C ARG A 234 11.35 -17.18 -55.25
N LEU A 235 10.22 -17.92 -55.16
CA LEU A 235 9.00 -17.59 -55.87
C LEU A 235 7.93 -17.16 -54.88
N THR A 236 7.31 -16.00 -55.09
CA THR A 236 6.13 -15.54 -54.35
C THR A 236 5.01 -15.27 -55.36
N THR A 237 3.89 -15.90 -55.15
CA THR A 237 2.71 -15.82 -56.03
C THR A 237 1.64 -14.95 -55.44
N PHE A 238 1.15 -13.96 -56.17
CA PHE A 238 0.11 -13.02 -55.78
C PHE A 238 -1.04 -13.03 -56.79
N VAL A 239 -2.22 -12.66 -56.31
CA VAL A 239 -3.38 -12.33 -57.17
C VAL A 239 -3.34 -10.82 -57.43
N LEU A 240 -3.45 -10.42 -58.68
CA LEU A 240 -3.50 -9.03 -59.10
C LEU A 240 -4.94 -8.52 -59.03
N VAL A 241 -5.17 -7.55 -58.14
CA VAL A 241 -6.48 -6.89 -58.00
C VAL A 241 -6.63 -5.75 -58.97
N ASP A 242 -5.68 -4.82 -58.98
CA ASP A 242 -5.69 -3.67 -59.85
C ASP A 242 -4.28 -3.23 -60.20
N ARG A 243 -4.16 -2.44 -61.26
CA ARG A 243 -2.89 -1.86 -61.76
C ARG A 243 -3.16 -0.42 -62.19
N ILE A 244 -2.35 0.48 -61.71
CA ILE A 244 -2.56 1.92 -61.84
C ILE A 244 -1.22 2.55 -62.20
N VAL A 245 -1.28 3.64 -62.97
CA VAL A 245 -0.18 4.55 -63.21
C VAL A 245 -0.42 5.79 -62.37
N ILE A 246 0.57 6.18 -61.61
CA ILE A 246 0.48 7.37 -60.74
C ILE A 246 0.32 8.65 -61.58
N LYS A 247 -0.76 9.36 -61.33
CA LYS A 247 -1.14 10.67 -61.87
C LYS A 247 -1.75 11.51 -60.76
N GLN A 248 -2.13 12.74 -61.08
CA GLN A 248 -3.03 13.45 -60.17
C GLN A 248 -4.40 12.73 -60.18
N PHE A 249 -4.74 12.12 -59.03
CA PHE A 249 -5.98 11.37 -58.85
C PHE A 249 -7.16 12.32 -58.60
N ASP A 250 -8.24 12.16 -59.38
CA ASP A 250 -9.54 12.76 -59.12
C ASP A 250 -10.33 11.95 -58.05
N GLU A 251 -11.53 12.41 -57.69
CA GLU A 251 -12.36 11.72 -56.72
C GLU A 251 -12.75 10.30 -57.14
N ASP A 252 -13.06 10.08 -58.43
CA ASP A 252 -13.42 8.77 -58.98
C ASP A 252 -12.24 7.79 -58.93
N ASP A 253 -11.02 8.28 -59.27
CA ASP A 253 -9.79 7.49 -59.14
C ASP A 253 -9.52 7.09 -57.68
N GLN A 254 -9.76 8.00 -56.72
CA GLN A 254 -9.59 7.72 -55.28
C GLN A 254 -10.60 6.69 -54.78
N HIS A 255 -11.87 6.77 -55.22
CA HIS A 255 -12.89 5.80 -54.86
C HIS A 255 -12.56 4.42 -55.45
N ARG A 256 -12.15 4.33 -56.70
CA ARG A 256 -11.71 3.10 -57.33
C ARG A 256 -10.52 2.46 -56.62
N LEU A 257 -9.54 3.28 -56.26
CA LEU A 257 -8.37 2.82 -55.50
C LEU A 257 -8.78 2.27 -54.14
N SER A 258 -9.65 2.99 -53.37
CA SER A 258 -10.19 2.57 -52.11
C SER A 258 -10.88 1.21 -52.19
N ASP A 259 -11.72 1.00 -53.21
CA ASP A 259 -12.43 -0.26 -53.45
C ASP A 259 -11.45 -1.42 -53.78
N SER A 260 -10.45 -1.14 -54.61
CA SER A 260 -9.42 -2.13 -54.98
C SER A 260 -8.58 -2.52 -53.78
N ILE A 261 -8.16 -1.58 -52.93
CA ILE A 261 -7.41 -1.82 -51.72
C ILE A 261 -8.29 -2.58 -50.69
N GLY A 262 -9.55 -2.15 -50.53
CA GLY A 262 -10.52 -2.83 -49.66
C GLY A 262 -10.73 -4.28 -50.06
N THR A 263 -10.87 -4.54 -51.38
CA THR A 263 -10.99 -5.89 -51.95
C THR A 263 -9.70 -6.70 -51.69
N ALA A 264 -8.52 -6.09 -51.86
CA ALA A 264 -7.27 -6.76 -51.58
C ALA A 264 -7.08 -7.14 -50.10
N PHE A 265 -7.51 -6.29 -49.15
CA PHE A 265 -7.52 -6.61 -47.71
C PHE A 265 -8.50 -7.73 -47.37
N TYR A 266 -9.69 -7.70 -47.97
CA TYR A 266 -10.71 -8.72 -47.72
C TYR A 266 -10.27 -10.11 -48.22
N GLU A 267 -9.84 -10.20 -49.46
CA GLU A 267 -9.43 -11.46 -50.07
C GLU A 267 -8.05 -11.94 -49.59
N GLY A 268 -7.17 -11.00 -49.22
CA GLY A 268 -5.86 -11.30 -48.64
C GLY A 268 -5.92 -11.67 -47.16
N GLU A 269 -7.12 -11.77 -46.56
CA GLU A 269 -7.30 -12.03 -45.12
C GLU A 269 -6.52 -11.06 -44.25
N GLY A 270 -6.48 -9.80 -44.66
CA GLY A 270 -5.83 -8.73 -43.95
C GLY A 270 -4.47 -8.31 -44.46
N ASP A 271 -3.89 -9.00 -45.43
CA ASP A 271 -2.60 -8.65 -46.04
C ASP A 271 -2.78 -8.04 -47.44
N VAL A 272 -2.16 -6.88 -47.68
CA VAL A 272 -2.10 -6.22 -48.97
C VAL A 272 -0.67 -5.95 -49.34
N TYR A 273 -0.34 -6.20 -50.58
CA TYR A 273 0.97 -5.96 -51.14
C TYR A 273 0.88 -4.93 -52.27
N ILE A 274 1.71 -3.91 -52.21
CA ILE A 274 1.79 -2.87 -53.24
C ILE A 274 3.15 -2.98 -53.93
N GLU A 275 3.17 -3.39 -55.16
CA GLU A 275 4.38 -3.39 -55.95
C GLU A 275 4.49 -2.13 -56.78
N ILE A 276 5.61 -1.42 -56.63
CA ILE A 276 5.93 -0.18 -57.29
C ILE A 276 6.99 -0.47 -58.35
N ARG A 277 6.75 -0.04 -59.59
CA ARG A 277 7.66 -0.15 -60.71
C ARG A 277 8.01 1.24 -61.23
N THR A 278 9.22 1.68 -60.95
CA THR A 278 9.75 2.97 -61.42
C THR A 278 10.63 2.75 -62.65
N GLU A 279 10.46 3.54 -63.72
CA GLU A 279 11.32 3.50 -64.87
C GLU A 279 12.72 4.02 -64.54
N ALA A 280 13.71 3.14 -64.48
CA ALA A 280 15.11 3.52 -64.36
C ALA A 280 15.61 4.07 -65.67
N GLY A 281 16.06 5.34 -65.64
CA GLY A 281 16.53 6.02 -66.91
C GLY A 281 17.49 5.18 -67.73
N SER A 282 17.29 5.18 -69.05
CA SER A 282 18.05 4.40 -70.03
C SER A 282 19.52 4.79 -70.00
N GLN A 283 20.37 3.98 -69.43
CA GLN A 283 21.79 3.97 -69.74
C GLN A 283 21.97 3.19 -71.06
N LYS A 284 22.32 3.89 -72.18
CA LYS A 284 22.78 3.29 -73.45
C LYS A 284 24.08 2.56 -73.15
N SER A 285 24.02 1.26 -73.01
CA SER A 285 25.21 0.41 -73.04
C SER A 285 25.38 -0.14 -74.43
N GLU A 286 26.40 0.32 -75.17
CA GLU A 286 26.85 -0.29 -76.44
C GLU A 286 27.59 -1.60 -76.08
N VAL A 287 26.94 -2.73 -76.30
CA VAL A 287 27.64 -4.02 -76.31
C VAL A 287 28.07 -4.31 -77.74
N ARG A 288 29.38 -4.28 -78.04
CA ARG A 288 29.97 -4.74 -79.25
C ARG A 288 30.07 -6.26 -79.18
N ASP A 289 29.30 -6.95 -80.03
CA ASP A 289 29.50 -8.36 -80.32
C ASP A 289 30.63 -8.49 -81.31
N GLN A 290 31.71 -9.16 -80.91
CA GLN A 290 32.94 -9.33 -81.73
C GLN A 290 32.75 -10.37 -82.84
N SER A 291 31.63 -11.04 -83.02
CA SER A 291 31.44 -12.13 -83.99
C SER A 291 30.57 -11.78 -85.17
N SER A 292 29.78 -10.69 -85.19
CA SER A 292 28.83 -10.47 -86.33
C SER A 292 28.69 -9.04 -86.83
N GLY A 293 29.44 -8.06 -86.35
CA GLY A 293 29.48 -6.69 -86.91
C GLY A 293 28.17 -5.89 -86.94
N LEU A 294 27.04 -6.37 -86.39
CA LEU A 294 25.74 -5.72 -86.40
C LEU A 294 25.48 -5.01 -85.05
N LYS A 295 25.19 -3.71 -85.14
CA LYS A 295 24.71 -2.93 -83.96
C LYS A 295 23.24 -3.23 -83.72
N LEU A 296 22.91 -4.07 -82.71
CA LEU A 296 21.58 -4.18 -82.20
C LEU A 296 21.42 -3.19 -81.11
N GLN A 297 20.56 -2.18 -81.30
CA GLN A 297 20.00 -1.34 -80.16
C GLN A 297 18.90 -2.10 -79.50
N THR A 298 19.20 -2.76 -78.43
CA THR A 298 18.18 -3.27 -77.48
C THR A 298 17.94 -2.22 -76.43
N SER A 299 16.79 -1.57 -76.45
CA SER A 299 16.27 -0.71 -75.29
C SER A 299 15.70 -1.62 -74.25
N ASP A 300 16.52 -2.16 -73.36
CA ASP A 300 16.07 -2.78 -72.15
C ASP A 300 15.62 -1.70 -71.12
N LEU A 301 14.31 -1.43 -71.11
CA LEU A 301 13.66 -0.67 -70.02
C LEU A 301 13.84 -1.45 -68.71
N ARG A 302 14.81 -1.04 -67.89
CA ARG A 302 15.02 -1.61 -66.59
C ARG A 302 14.07 -0.93 -65.62
N PHE A 303 13.11 -1.64 -65.04
CA PHE A 303 12.28 -1.21 -63.94
C PHE A 303 12.97 -1.57 -62.64
N GLN A 304 13.06 -0.58 -61.74
CA GLN A 304 13.38 -0.85 -60.33
C GLN A 304 12.06 -1.16 -59.64
N THR A 305 11.95 -2.36 -59.03
CA THR A 305 10.74 -2.83 -58.33
C THR A 305 10.94 -2.77 -56.81
N SER A 306 9.95 -2.28 -56.12
CA SER A 306 9.87 -2.32 -54.64
C SER A 306 8.50 -2.83 -54.23
N LEU A 307 8.47 -3.68 -53.19
CA LEU A 307 7.24 -4.25 -52.64
C LEU A 307 7.00 -3.68 -51.23
N LEU A 308 5.86 -3.03 -51.05
CA LEU A 308 5.37 -2.61 -49.75
C LEU A 308 4.35 -3.62 -49.25
N HIS A 309 4.41 -3.95 -47.99
CA HIS A 309 3.47 -4.86 -47.33
C HIS A 309 2.68 -4.07 -46.30
N PHE A 310 1.35 -4.16 -46.35
CA PHE A 310 0.42 -3.57 -45.39
C PHE A 310 -0.42 -4.67 -44.77
N ASN A 311 -0.73 -4.51 -43.48
CA ASN A 311 -1.49 -5.51 -42.72
C ASN A 311 -2.56 -4.83 -41.88
N ASN A 312 -3.83 -5.18 -42.09
CA ASN A 312 -4.93 -4.66 -41.29
C ASN A 312 -5.19 -5.47 -40.00
N ARG A 313 -4.41 -6.52 -39.75
CA ARG A 313 -4.35 -7.26 -38.50
C ARG A 313 -3.30 -6.63 -37.59
N PHE A 314 -3.54 -6.70 -36.30
CA PHE A 314 -2.58 -6.16 -35.32
C PHE A 314 -1.45 -7.18 -35.07
N GLU A 315 -0.63 -7.41 -36.09
CA GLU A 315 0.43 -8.45 -36.15
C GLU A 315 1.75 -7.85 -36.63
N LEU A 316 2.86 -8.31 -36.06
CA LEU A 316 4.22 -7.98 -36.49
C LEU A 316 5.19 -9.08 -36.08
N ASP A 317 6.23 -9.33 -36.86
CA ASP A 317 7.27 -10.34 -36.59
C ASP A 317 6.72 -11.77 -36.34
N GLY A 318 5.58 -12.12 -36.93
CA GLY A 318 4.91 -13.42 -36.77
C GLY A 318 4.16 -13.57 -35.42
N MET A 319 4.00 -12.47 -34.67
CA MET A 319 3.24 -12.43 -33.40
C MET A 319 1.96 -11.61 -33.59
N GLN A 320 0.87 -12.13 -33.04
CA GLN A 320 -0.38 -11.41 -32.92
C GLN A 320 -0.39 -10.64 -31.60
N PHE A 321 -0.82 -9.38 -31.63
CA PHE A 321 -0.88 -8.49 -30.48
C PHE A 321 -2.32 -8.17 -30.13
N GLU A 322 -2.56 -7.86 -28.87
CA GLU A 322 -3.84 -7.35 -28.38
C GLU A 322 -3.94 -5.84 -28.60
N GLU A 323 -5.09 -5.36 -29.08
CA GLU A 323 -5.33 -3.94 -29.23
C GLU A 323 -5.40 -3.26 -27.82
N PRO A 324 -4.74 -2.10 -27.62
CA PRO A 324 -4.77 -1.40 -26.36
C PRO A 324 -6.20 -1.01 -25.94
N SER A 325 -6.67 -1.62 -24.86
CA SER A 325 -7.97 -1.33 -24.26
C SER A 325 -7.82 -1.10 -22.74
N PRO A 326 -8.71 -0.33 -22.07
CA PRO A 326 -8.60 -0.13 -20.62
C PRO A 326 -8.62 -1.43 -19.81
N ASN A 327 -9.24 -2.49 -20.33
CA ASN A 327 -9.30 -3.80 -19.66
C ASN A 327 -7.98 -4.55 -19.75
N LEU A 328 -7.21 -4.39 -20.83
CA LEU A 328 -5.88 -4.98 -21.01
C LEU A 328 -4.90 -4.52 -19.91
N PHE A 329 -5.06 -3.30 -19.41
CA PHE A 329 -4.23 -2.72 -18.35
C PHE A 329 -4.81 -2.91 -16.94
N SER A 330 -5.84 -3.73 -16.75
CA SER A 330 -6.45 -3.98 -15.45
C SER A 330 -5.95 -5.28 -14.83
N PHE A 331 -5.16 -5.20 -13.77
CA PHE A 331 -4.74 -6.40 -13.03
C PHE A 331 -5.87 -7.01 -12.14
N ASN A 332 -7.02 -6.33 -12.03
CA ASN A 332 -8.22 -6.85 -11.36
C ASN A 332 -9.16 -7.57 -12.33
N ASN A 333 -8.91 -7.49 -13.63
CA ASN A 333 -9.67 -8.15 -14.68
C ASN A 333 -8.87 -9.36 -15.21
N PRO A 334 -9.44 -10.56 -15.33
CA PRO A 334 -8.75 -11.73 -15.89
C PRO A 334 -8.14 -11.49 -17.27
N TYR A 335 -8.72 -10.62 -18.08
CA TYR A 335 -8.20 -10.25 -19.41
C TYR A 335 -6.85 -9.51 -19.35
N GLY A 336 -6.62 -8.67 -18.33
CA GLY A 336 -5.37 -7.88 -18.20
C GLY A 336 -4.40 -8.44 -17.17
N ALA A 337 -4.88 -9.27 -16.24
CA ALA A 337 -4.07 -9.83 -15.18
C ALA A 337 -3.04 -10.84 -15.73
N CYS A 338 -1.87 -10.90 -15.12
CA CYS A 338 -0.90 -11.95 -15.37
C CYS A 338 -1.52 -13.31 -15.05
N PRO A 339 -1.53 -14.28 -15.98
CA PRO A 339 -2.17 -15.58 -15.78
C PRO A 339 -1.54 -16.39 -14.63
N THR A 340 -0.24 -16.23 -14.39
CA THR A 340 0.51 -16.99 -13.37
C THR A 340 0.24 -16.49 -11.95
N CYS A 341 0.17 -15.18 -11.72
CA CYS A 341 -0.07 -14.62 -10.40
C CYS A 341 -1.46 -13.98 -10.24
N GLU A 342 -2.31 -14.06 -11.25
CA GLU A 342 -3.69 -13.53 -11.23
C GLU A 342 -3.78 -12.07 -10.72
N GLY A 343 -2.77 -11.25 -11.02
CA GLY A 343 -2.71 -9.87 -10.58
C GLY A 343 -2.20 -9.64 -9.15
N PHE A 344 -1.72 -10.67 -8.45
CA PHE A 344 -1.19 -10.54 -7.09
C PHE A 344 0.27 -10.11 -7.02
N SER A 345 1.01 -10.06 -8.13
CA SER A 345 2.45 -9.79 -8.23
C SER A 345 3.37 -10.87 -7.64
N GLN A 346 2.85 -11.74 -6.83
CA GLN A 346 3.59 -12.77 -6.10
C GLN A 346 2.96 -14.14 -6.30
N VAL A 347 3.80 -15.16 -6.24
CA VAL A 347 3.41 -16.57 -6.28
C VAL A 347 4.01 -17.31 -5.08
N LEU A 348 3.45 -18.45 -4.75
CA LEU A 348 4.06 -19.33 -3.75
C LEU A 348 5.23 -20.08 -4.41
N GLY A 349 6.43 -19.64 -4.16
CA GLY A 349 7.67 -20.18 -4.75
C GLY A 349 8.75 -20.44 -3.71
N ILE A 350 9.95 -20.82 -4.16
CA ILE A 350 11.11 -20.97 -3.28
C ILE A 350 11.65 -19.57 -2.93
N ASP A 351 11.62 -19.25 -1.64
CA ASP A 351 12.07 -17.96 -1.14
C ASP A 351 13.60 -17.95 -0.99
N ALA A 352 14.25 -17.12 -1.81
CA ALA A 352 15.71 -17.02 -1.84
C ALA A 352 16.32 -16.63 -0.48
N ASP A 353 15.62 -15.87 0.32
CA ASP A 353 16.13 -15.46 1.63
C ASP A 353 15.91 -16.55 2.70
N LEU A 354 14.91 -17.43 2.53
CA LEU A 354 14.78 -18.62 3.37
C LEU A 354 15.85 -19.66 3.01
N VAL A 355 16.22 -19.76 1.73
CA VAL A 355 17.30 -20.64 1.25
C VAL A 355 18.66 -20.13 1.69
N ILE A 356 18.90 -18.82 1.63
CA ILE A 356 20.16 -18.16 2.03
C ILE A 356 19.86 -17.13 3.12
N PRO A 357 19.66 -17.55 4.36
CA PRO A 357 19.21 -16.67 5.44
C PRO A 357 20.32 -15.74 5.97
N ASP A 358 21.59 -16.07 5.71
CA ASP A 358 22.73 -15.24 6.07
C ASP A 358 23.68 -15.06 4.87
N LYS A 359 23.52 -13.92 4.19
CA LYS A 359 24.33 -13.60 3.01
C LYS A 359 25.78 -13.19 3.33
N ARG A 360 26.14 -13.07 4.62
CA ARG A 360 27.53 -12.83 5.07
C ARG A 360 28.38 -14.10 4.99
N LEU A 361 27.73 -15.28 5.01
CA LEU A 361 28.40 -16.54 4.85
C LEU A 361 28.70 -16.80 3.36
N SER A 362 29.79 -17.53 3.12
CA SER A 362 30.11 -18.11 1.82
C SER A 362 29.45 -19.48 1.63
N VAL A 363 29.46 -19.99 0.40
CA VAL A 363 28.98 -21.36 0.12
C VAL A 363 29.77 -22.39 0.92
N TYR A 364 31.08 -22.16 1.07
CA TYR A 364 31.95 -23.03 1.86
C TYR A 364 31.54 -23.06 3.34
N GLU A 365 31.21 -21.94 3.93
CA GLU A 365 30.73 -21.81 5.31
C GLU A 365 29.29 -22.26 5.52
N GLY A 366 28.60 -22.72 4.48
CA GLY A 366 27.22 -23.22 4.55
C GLY A 366 26.17 -22.14 4.52
N ALA A 367 26.31 -21.13 3.63
CA ALA A 367 25.31 -20.09 3.42
C ALA A 367 23.95 -20.66 2.96
N VAL A 368 23.95 -21.75 2.18
CA VAL A 368 22.73 -22.42 1.66
C VAL A 368 22.14 -23.32 2.73
N ALA A 369 21.10 -22.83 3.38
CA ALA A 369 20.47 -23.50 4.53
C ALA A 369 19.91 -24.91 4.20
N PRO A 370 19.24 -25.17 3.06
CA PRO A 370 18.73 -26.51 2.72
C PRO A 370 19.82 -27.56 2.51
N TRP A 371 21.08 -27.17 2.26
CA TRP A 371 22.21 -28.09 2.12
C TRP A 371 22.85 -28.49 3.44
N LYS A 372 22.34 -28.01 4.58
CA LYS A 372 22.83 -28.37 5.93
C LYS A 372 22.28 -29.73 6.38
N GLY A 373 23.10 -30.49 7.10
CA GLY A 373 22.77 -31.82 7.63
C GLY A 373 23.46 -32.95 6.84
N GLU A 374 23.79 -34.05 7.53
CA GLU A 374 24.65 -35.13 7.02
C GLU A 374 24.26 -35.67 5.62
N LYS A 375 22.97 -35.86 5.39
CA LYS A 375 22.47 -36.39 4.10
C LYS A 375 22.44 -35.34 2.97
N LEU A 376 22.28 -34.07 3.28
CA LEU A 376 22.07 -32.99 2.29
C LEU A 376 23.37 -32.22 2.02
N ASP A 377 24.39 -32.35 2.86
CA ASP A 377 25.70 -31.72 2.67
C ASP A 377 26.42 -32.24 1.40
N TRP A 378 25.99 -33.37 0.89
CA TRP A 378 26.41 -33.89 -0.41
C TRP A 378 26.25 -32.86 -1.54
N TRP A 379 25.15 -32.10 -1.54
CA TRP A 379 24.90 -31.03 -2.53
C TRP A 379 25.93 -29.92 -2.44
N ARG A 380 26.26 -29.48 -1.21
CA ARG A 380 27.29 -28.45 -0.97
C ARG A 380 28.67 -28.91 -1.45
N GLN A 381 29.07 -30.10 -1.06
CA GLN A 381 30.38 -30.66 -1.43
C GLN A 381 30.53 -30.85 -2.96
N ASN A 382 29.49 -31.35 -3.62
CA ASN A 382 29.51 -31.53 -5.08
C ASN A 382 29.47 -30.17 -5.81
N PHE A 383 28.73 -29.18 -5.32
CA PHE A 383 28.79 -27.84 -5.87
C PHE A 383 30.20 -27.26 -5.77
N ILE A 384 30.84 -27.33 -4.61
CA ILE A 384 32.22 -26.85 -4.42
C ILE A 384 33.20 -27.57 -5.34
N LYS A 385 33.03 -28.87 -5.54
CA LYS A 385 33.88 -29.67 -6.44
C LYS A 385 33.74 -29.23 -7.91
N ARG A 386 32.48 -29.08 -8.39
CA ARG A 386 32.18 -28.73 -9.80
C ARG A 386 32.40 -27.25 -10.09
N SER A 387 32.20 -26.38 -9.13
CA SER A 387 32.39 -24.95 -9.27
C SER A 387 33.82 -24.52 -9.62
N LYS A 388 34.81 -25.40 -9.44
CA LYS A 388 36.21 -25.19 -9.85
C LYS A 388 36.34 -25.01 -11.37
N SER A 389 35.51 -25.69 -12.18
CA SER A 389 35.56 -25.62 -13.64
C SER A 389 35.15 -24.23 -14.18
N VAL A 390 34.34 -23.49 -13.41
CA VAL A 390 33.80 -22.17 -13.80
C VAL A 390 34.40 -21.02 -12.97
N ASN A 391 35.44 -21.27 -12.21
CA ASN A 391 36.12 -20.33 -11.32
C ASN A 391 35.16 -19.61 -10.35
N PHE A 392 34.20 -20.32 -9.75
CA PHE A 392 33.27 -19.77 -8.79
C PHE A 392 33.96 -19.49 -7.45
N PRO A 393 33.80 -18.30 -6.83
CA PRO A 393 34.51 -17.92 -5.61
C PRO A 393 33.80 -18.49 -4.35
N VAL A 394 34.02 -19.78 -4.05
CA VAL A 394 33.33 -20.52 -2.97
C VAL A 394 33.54 -19.98 -1.55
N HIS A 395 34.61 -19.22 -1.29
CA HIS A 395 34.93 -18.62 0.01
C HIS A 395 34.44 -17.17 0.13
N LYS A 396 33.89 -16.60 -0.94
CA LYS A 396 33.40 -15.22 -0.94
C LYS A 396 31.99 -15.17 -0.35
N PRO A 397 31.67 -14.20 0.55
CA PRO A 397 30.33 -14.01 1.05
C PRO A 397 29.29 -13.89 -0.09
N ILE A 398 28.09 -14.43 0.11
CA ILE A 398 27.02 -14.36 -0.91
C ILE A 398 26.68 -12.91 -1.27
N ALA A 399 26.71 -12.01 -0.28
CA ALA A 399 26.45 -10.58 -0.49
C ALA A 399 27.42 -9.88 -1.46
N ASP A 400 28.62 -10.43 -1.61
CA ASP A 400 29.69 -9.85 -2.43
C ASP A 400 29.85 -10.56 -3.79
N LEU A 401 29.01 -11.55 -4.09
CA LEU A 401 29.03 -12.25 -5.37
C LEU A 401 28.54 -11.31 -6.49
N THR A 402 29.11 -11.48 -7.69
CA THR A 402 28.56 -10.85 -8.89
C THR A 402 27.25 -11.51 -9.30
N ASP A 403 26.41 -10.81 -10.06
CA ASP A 403 25.13 -11.38 -10.58
C ASP A 403 25.35 -12.68 -11.39
N LYS A 404 26.46 -12.77 -12.10
CA LYS A 404 26.85 -13.99 -12.82
C LYS A 404 27.07 -15.16 -11.87
N HIS A 405 27.85 -14.95 -10.79
CA HIS A 405 28.11 -16.00 -9.81
C HIS A 405 26.85 -16.34 -9.02
N TYR A 406 26.03 -15.35 -8.66
CA TYR A 406 24.76 -15.60 -7.99
C TYR A 406 23.81 -16.46 -8.84
N ARG A 407 23.69 -16.18 -10.15
CA ARG A 407 22.93 -17.04 -11.08
C ARG A 407 23.51 -18.45 -11.16
N GLN A 408 24.81 -18.60 -11.26
CA GLN A 408 25.46 -19.92 -11.29
C GLN A 408 25.17 -20.74 -10.03
N LEU A 409 25.04 -20.12 -8.85
CA LEU A 409 24.66 -20.81 -7.63
C LEU A 409 23.22 -21.32 -7.69
N TRP A 410 22.32 -20.57 -8.30
CA TRP A 410 20.92 -20.96 -8.46
C TRP A 410 20.68 -21.93 -9.60
N GLU A 411 21.17 -21.64 -10.78
CA GLU A 411 20.98 -22.43 -12.00
C GLU A 411 21.82 -23.71 -11.99
N GLY A 412 22.92 -23.71 -11.22
CA GLY A 412 23.80 -24.85 -11.07
C GLY A 412 24.98 -24.87 -12.01
N VAL A 413 25.97 -25.70 -11.67
CA VAL A 413 27.12 -26.08 -12.50
C VAL A 413 27.06 -27.57 -12.73
N ASP A 414 26.99 -27.99 -13.96
CA ASP A 414 26.84 -29.42 -14.36
C ASP A 414 25.70 -30.17 -13.63
N GLY A 415 24.55 -29.51 -13.47
CA GLY A 415 23.36 -30.09 -12.83
C GLY A 415 23.40 -30.13 -11.29
N ILE A 416 24.26 -29.33 -10.67
CA ILE A 416 24.30 -29.15 -9.22
C ILE A 416 24.15 -27.68 -8.88
N GLY A 417 22.96 -27.29 -8.46
CA GLY A 417 22.61 -25.93 -8.02
C GLY A 417 21.43 -25.95 -7.05
N ILE A 418 21.01 -24.75 -6.63
CA ILE A 418 19.86 -24.63 -5.72
C ILE A 418 18.58 -25.07 -6.43
N ASN A 419 18.37 -24.70 -7.68
CA ASN A 419 17.19 -25.12 -8.46
C ASN A 419 17.15 -26.63 -8.67
N ASP A 420 18.30 -27.25 -8.94
CA ASP A 420 18.39 -28.71 -9.13
C ASP A 420 18.10 -29.46 -7.83
N PHE A 421 18.56 -28.94 -6.69
CA PHE A 421 18.22 -29.47 -5.37
C PHE A 421 16.70 -29.46 -5.15
N PHE A 422 16.02 -28.33 -5.42
CA PHE A 422 14.57 -28.28 -5.21
C PHE A 422 13.80 -29.13 -6.22
N LYS A 423 14.27 -29.30 -7.46
CA LYS A 423 13.70 -30.25 -8.41
C LYS A 423 13.81 -31.70 -7.89
N ASP A 424 14.94 -32.08 -7.29
CA ASP A 424 15.11 -33.38 -6.66
C ASP A 424 14.15 -33.56 -5.48
N VAL A 425 14.03 -32.56 -4.61
CA VAL A 425 13.07 -32.52 -3.50
C VAL A 425 11.63 -32.67 -4.01
N GLU A 426 11.27 -32.00 -5.09
CA GLU A 426 9.94 -32.02 -5.70
C GLU A 426 9.64 -33.40 -6.30
N SER A 427 10.62 -34.08 -6.88
CA SER A 427 10.47 -35.46 -7.38
C SER A 427 10.16 -36.48 -6.27
N GLN A 428 10.49 -36.16 -5.01
CA GLN A 428 10.33 -37.02 -3.85
C GLN A 428 9.20 -36.65 -2.90
N LEU A 429 8.23 -35.80 -3.34
CA LEU A 429 7.11 -35.30 -2.51
C LEU A 429 6.17 -36.42 -1.99
N TYR A 430 6.27 -37.64 -2.49
CA TYR A 430 5.57 -38.77 -1.93
C TYR A 430 6.03 -39.11 -0.49
N LYS A 431 7.24 -38.68 -0.09
CA LYS A 431 7.77 -38.80 1.27
C LYS A 431 7.42 -37.58 2.10
N VAL A 432 6.84 -37.78 3.29
CA VAL A 432 6.42 -36.68 4.20
C VAL A 432 7.57 -35.73 4.54
N GLN A 433 8.77 -36.26 4.77
CA GLN A 433 9.97 -35.46 5.11
C GLN A 433 10.33 -34.41 4.03
N TYR A 434 10.19 -34.72 2.76
CA TYR A 434 10.47 -33.80 1.66
C TYR A 434 9.37 -32.75 1.49
N ARG A 435 8.10 -33.11 1.78
CA ARG A 435 7.02 -32.12 1.87
C ARG A 435 7.27 -31.09 2.96
N VAL A 436 7.67 -31.53 4.16
CA VAL A 436 8.03 -30.68 5.28
C VAL A 436 9.27 -29.85 4.95
N LEU A 437 10.28 -30.44 4.31
CA LEU A 437 11.48 -29.72 3.87
C LEU A 437 11.13 -28.60 2.90
N LEU A 438 10.37 -28.90 1.85
CA LEU A 438 9.94 -27.92 0.84
C LEU A 438 9.11 -26.79 1.46
N SER A 439 8.19 -27.11 2.36
CA SER A 439 7.33 -26.11 3.03
C SER A 439 8.12 -25.09 3.85
N ARG A 440 9.30 -25.45 4.39
CA ARG A 440 10.18 -24.54 5.14
C ARG A 440 10.82 -23.46 4.26
N TYR A 441 10.97 -23.73 2.96
CA TYR A 441 11.64 -22.82 2.02
C TYR A 441 10.67 -22.19 1.03
N ARG A 442 9.37 -22.53 1.09
CA ARG A 442 8.32 -21.88 0.32
C ARG A 442 7.90 -20.59 1.01
N GLY A 443 7.83 -19.53 0.22
CA GLY A 443 7.38 -18.21 0.62
C GLY A 443 6.68 -17.49 -0.53
N ARG A 444 6.23 -16.29 -0.27
CA ARG A 444 5.71 -15.39 -1.32
C ARG A 444 6.89 -14.80 -2.07
N THR A 445 7.07 -15.20 -3.31
CA THR A 445 8.12 -14.72 -4.21
C THR A 445 7.53 -13.87 -5.32
N GLN A 446 8.33 -13.00 -5.87
CA GLN A 446 7.94 -12.21 -7.04
C GLN A 446 7.57 -13.14 -8.20
N CYS A 447 6.47 -12.86 -8.87
CA CYS A 447 6.05 -13.67 -10.03
C CYS A 447 7.14 -13.63 -11.12
N PRO A 448 7.61 -14.80 -11.61
CA PRO A 448 8.67 -14.85 -12.62
C PRO A 448 8.24 -14.28 -13.97
N ASP A 449 6.98 -14.44 -14.36
CA ASP A 449 6.47 -14.03 -15.67
C ASP A 449 6.27 -12.52 -15.74
N CYS A 450 5.45 -11.95 -14.86
CA CYS A 450 5.18 -10.52 -14.87
C CYS A 450 6.23 -9.69 -14.10
N LYS A 451 7.23 -10.30 -13.47
CA LYS A 451 8.28 -9.63 -12.68
C LYS A 451 7.72 -8.60 -11.68
N GLY A 452 6.55 -8.93 -11.09
CA GLY A 452 5.88 -8.07 -10.12
C GLY A 452 4.95 -7.00 -10.72
N TYR A 453 4.88 -6.82 -12.03
CA TYR A 453 4.03 -5.81 -12.67
C TYR A 453 2.54 -6.15 -12.70
N ARG A 454 2.14 -7.39 -12.31
CA ARG A 454 0.75 -7.87 -12.17
C ARG A 454 -0.02 -8.06 -13.46
N LEU A 455 0.48 -7.54 -14.57
CA LEU A 455 -0.14 -7.54 -15.89
C LEU A 455 0.44 -8.65 -16.76
N ARG A 456 -0.32 -9.08 -17.75
CA ARG A 456 0.14 -9.95 -18.80
C ARG A 456 1.17 -9.26 -19.71
N ASN A 457 2.01 -10.01 -20.39
CA ASN A 457 3.10 -9.46 -21.19
C ASN A 457 2.60 -8.57 -22.33
N GLU A 458 1.47 -8.88 -22.93
CA GLU A 458 0.84 -8.11 -24.01
C GLU A 458 0.56 -6.67 -23.59
N ALA A 459 0.13 -6.46 -22.33
CA ALA A 459 -0.04 -5.12 -21.76
C ALA A 459 1.29 -4.37 -21.58
N LEU A 460 2.39 -5.09 -21.34
CA LEU A 460 3.72 -4.50 -21.15
C LEU A 460 4.42 -4.15 -22.47
N TYR A 461 3.94 -4.65 -23.60
CA TYR A 461 4.43 -4.25 -24.91
C TYR A 461 3.95 -2.86 -25.31
N VAL A 462 2.87 -2.35 -24.68
CA VAL A 462 2.35 -1.01 -24.92
C VAL A 462 3.16 0.02 -24.13
N LYS A 463 3.71 1.02 -24.83
CA LYS A 463 4.60 2.02 -24.26
C LYS A 463 4.16 3.45 -24.59
N ILE A 464 4.45 4.37 -23.68
CA ILE A 464 4.38 5.81 -23.88
C ILE A 464 5.75 6.37 -23.52
N ASP A 465 6.37 7.12 -24.42
CA ASP A 465 7.75 7.63 -24.26
C ASP A 465 8.76 6.55 -23.78
N GLY A 466 8.66 5.36 -24.36
CA GLY A 466 9.55 4.22 -24.09
C GLY A 466 9.25 3.43 -22.82
N LYS A 467 8.33 3.88 -21.93
CA LYS A 467 7.97 3.21 -20.68
C LYS A 467 6.60 2.53 -20.79
N HIS A 468 6.48 1.32 -20.23
CA HIS A 468 5.21 0.64 -20.07
C HIS A 468 4.54 1.00 -18.73
N ILE A 469 3.24 0.74 -18.59
CA ILE A 469 2.43 1.12 -17.42
C ILE A 469 2.99 0.55 -16.10
N GLY A 470 3.57 -0.65 -16.13
CA GLY A 470 4.17 -1.29 -14.95
C GLY A 470 5.39 -0.53 -14.42
N GLU A 471 6.26 -0.02 -15.32
CA GLU A 471 7.41 0.81 -14.94
C GLU A 471 6.97 2.12 -14.30
N LEU A 472 6.00 2.82 -14.92
CA LEU A 472 5.45 4.06 -14.36
C LEU A 472 4.82 3.86 -12.98
N ASN A 473 4.12 2.74 -12.80
CA ASN A 473 3.51 2.38 -11.53
C ASN A 473 4.54 2.10 -10.42
N GLY A 474 5.76 1.74 -10.80
CA GLY A 474 6.91 1.51 -9.92
C GLY A 474 7.70 2.77 -9.55
N LEU A 475 7.50 3.89 -10.24
CA LEU A 475 8.19 5.14 -9.93
C LEU A 475 7.65 5.79 -8.65
N PRO A 476 8.50 6.45 -7.85
CA PRO A 476 8.05 7.37 -6.81
C PRO A 476 7.17 8.47 -7.41
N VAL A 477 6.16 8.91 -6.65
CA VAL A 477 5.21 9.96 -7.10
C VAL A 477 5.92 11.24 -7.57
N LYS A 478 7.03 11.62 -6.91
CA LYS A 478 7.86 12.77 -7.31
C LYS A 478 8.43 12.60 -8.71
N GLU A 479 9.02 11.45 -9.02
CA GLU A 479 9.61 11.14 -10.33
C GLU A 479 8.52 10.94 -11.40
N LEU A 480 7.41 10.31 -11.04
CA LEU A 480 6.27 10.15 -11.93
C LEU A 480 5.71 11.50 -12.37
N LYS A 481 5.61 12.48 -11.44
CA LYS A 481 5.20 13.85 -11.77
C LYS A 481 6.18 14.51 -12.75
N GLN A 482 7.48 14.40 -12.50
CA GLN A 482 8.50 14.94 -13.41
C GLN A 482 8.44 14.31 -14.80
N TRP A 483 8.17 12.99 -14.87
CA TRP A 483 7.99 12.30 -16.13
C TRP A 483 6.77 12.83 -16.90
N PHE A 484 5.63 13.08 -16.23
CA PHE A 484 4.45 13.68 -16.85
C PHE A 484 4.70 15.09 -17.34
N ASP A 485 5.42 15.93 -16.57
CA ASP A 485 5.79 17.31 -16.98
C ASP A 485 6.71 17.33 -18.22
N ALA A 486 7.57 16.31 -18.36
CA ALA A 486 8.42 16.14 -19.53
C ALA A 486 7.64 15.58 -20.73
N LEU A 487 6.69 14.67 -20.51
CA LEU A 487 5.88 14.02 -21.53
C LEU A 487 5.00 15.02 -22.27
N ASP A 488 4.40 15.99 -21.56
CA ASP A 488 3.53 17.01 -22.16
C ASP A 488 4.21 17.80 -23.30
N LYS A 489 5.55 17.96 -23.22
CA LYS A 489 6.35 18.62 -24.26
C LYS A 489 6.65 17.76 -25.48
N LYS A 490 6.53 16.42 -25.35
CA LYS A 490 6.93 15.44 -26.38
C LYS A 490 5.75 14.95 -27.22
N LEU A 491 4.53 15.09 -26.72
CA LEU A 491 3.33 14.61 -27.40
C LEU A 491 2.98 15.50 -28.61
N SER A 492 2.45 14.85 -29.66
CA SER A 492 1.84 15.54 -30.80
C SER A 492 0.59 16.28 -30.38
N ASP A 493 0.15 17.26 -31.18
CA ASP A 493 -1.05 18.06 -30.88
C ASP A 493 -2.32 17.20 -30.82
N TYR A 494 -2.41 16.15 -31.64
CA TYR A 494 -3.49 15.17 -31.56
C TYR A 494 -3.47 14.39 -30.24
N GLU A 495 -2.32 13.83 -29.86
CA GLU A 495 -2.18 13.10 -28.59
C GLU A 495 -2.48 14.00 -27.38
N LYS A 496 -2.09 15.26 -27.41
CA LYS A 496 -2.42 16.28 -26.40
C LYS A 496 -3.92 16.52 -26.28
N GLN A 497 -4.62 16.64 -27.40
CA GLN A 497 -6.08 16.83 -27.40
C GLN A 497 -6.80 15.62 -26.81
N VAL A 498 -6.41 14.41 -27.21
CA VAL A 498 -6.97 13.15 -26.72
C VAL A 498 -6.71 12.95 -25.22
N ALA A 499 -5.51 13.27 -24.76
CA ALA A 499 -5.08 13.06 -23.39
C ALA A 499 -5.42 14.22 -22.44
N LYS A 500 -5.82 15.39 -22.93
CA LYS A 500 -5.97 16.64 -22.17
C LYS A 500 -6.69 16.47 -20.82
N ARG A 501 -7.87 15.84 -20.83
CA ARG A 501 -8.68 15.67 -19.62
C ARG A 501 -8.03 14.68 -18.64
N ILE A 502 -7.41 13.63 -19.17
CA ILE A 502 -6.70 12.60 -18.38
C ILE A 502 -5.48 13.23 -17.69
N PHE A 503 -4.71 14.08 -18.41
CA PHE A 503 -3.57 14.79 -17.85
C PHE A 503 -3.96 15.70 -16.68
N ILE A 504 -5.02 16.49 -16.82
CA ILE A 504 -5.51 17.37 -15.75
C ILE A 504 -5.79 16.56 -14.48
N GLU A 505 -6.50 15.44 -14.60
CA GLU A 505 -6.86 14.60 -13.46
C GLU A 505 -5.64 13.94 -12.81
N ILE A 506 -4.70 13.44 -13.60
CA ILE A 506 -3.45 12.85 -13.09
C ILE A 506 -2.61 13.92 -12.39
N HIS A 507 -2.42 15.09 -13.00
CA HIS A 507 -1.63 16.18 -12.43
C HIS A 507 -2.22 16.69 -11.12
N ASN A 508 -3.53 16.87 -11.02
CA ASN A 508 -4.19 17.29 -9.79
C ASN A 508 -3.93 16.30 -8.66
N ARG A 509 -4.11 14.99 -8.90
CA ARG A 509 -3.88 13.94 -7.90
C ARG A 509 -2.42 13.79 -7.50
N LEU A 510 -1.49 13.86 -8.47
CA LEU A 510 -0.05 13.81 -8.18
C LEU A 510 0.39 15.02 -7.36
N ASN A 511 -0.07 16.23 -7.70
CA ASN A 511 0.23 17.44 -6.94
C ASN A 511 -0.29 17.33 -5.49
N THR A 512 -1.52 16.85 -5.31
CA THR A 512 -2.09 16.64 -3.97
C THR A 512 -1.26 15.64 -3.17
N LEU A 513 -0.83 14.50 -3.77
CA LEU A 513 0.05 13.54 -3.11
C LEU A 513 1.38 14.16 -2.68
N LEU A 514 1.95 15.05 -3.50
CA LEU A 514 3.17 15.77 -3.17
C LEU A 514 2.92 16.78 -2.02
N HIS A 515 1.81 17.50 -2.06
CA HIS A 515 1.44 18.46 -1.00
C HIS A 515 1.21 17.78 0.36
N VAL A 516 0.64 16.58 0.40
CA VAL A 516 0.48 15.82 1.65
C VAL A 516 1.75 15.06 2.08
N GLY A 517 2.90 15.28 1.42
CA GLY A 517 4.19 14.68 1.79
C GLY A 517 4.36 13.21 1.41
N LEU A 518 3.61 12.70 0.42
CA LEU A 518 3.66 11.30 -0.03
C LEU A 518 4.47 11.10 -1.32
N GLY A 519 5.36 12.03 -1.65
CA GLY A 519 6.16 12.00 -2.88
C GLY A 519 7.09 10.79 -3.02
N TYR A 520 7.47 10.15 -1.91
CA TYR A 520 8.32 8.97 -1.88
C TYR A 520 7.57 7.65 -2.16
N LEU A 521 6.24 7.63 -2.11
CA LEU A 521 5.44 6.44 -2.37
C LEU A 521 5.43 6.09 -3.86
N THR A 522 5.36 4.78 -4.15
CA THR A 522 5.09 4.29 -5.51
C THR A 522 3.62 3.93 -5.65
N LEU A 523 3.06 4.06 -6.86
CA LEU A 523 1.67 3.68 -7.11
C LEU A 523 1.42 2.17 -6.95
N SER A 524 2.45 1.34 -7.14
CA SER A 524 2.42 -0.12 -6.99
C SER A 524 2.38 -0.58 -5.53
N ARG A 525 2.69 0.30 -4.55
CA ARG A 525 2.74 -0.06 -3.14
C ARG A 525 1.39 -0.55 -2.64
N LEU A 526 1.42 -1.67 -1.91
CA LEU A 526 0.22 -2.31 -1.38
C LEU A 526 -0.42 -1.47 -0.26
N ALA A 527 -1.74 -1.38 -0.27
CA ALA A 527 -2.51 -0.66 0.75
C ALA A 527 -2.27 -1.20 2.17
N ASN A 528 -2.14 -2.51 2.33
CA ASN A 528 -1.89 -3.15 3.62
C ASN A 528 -0.47 -2.94 4.18
N SER A 529 0.45 -2.38 3.39
CA SER A 529 1.80 -2.02 3.80
C SER A 529 1.95 -0.56 4.24
N LEU A 530 0.88 0.22 4.14
CA LEU A 530 0.84 1.62 4.51
C LEU A 530 0.67 1.78 6.03
N SER A 531 1.27 2.81 6.58
CA SER A 531 0.94 3.27 7.93
C SER A 531 -0.47 3.90 7.96
N GLY A 532 -1.07 4.01 9.15
CA GLY A 532 -2.37 4.64 9.31
C GLY A 532 -2.42 6.06 8.73
N GLY A 533 -1.43 6.88 9.04
CA GLY A 533 -1.33 8.24 8.53
C GLY A 533 -1.09 8.32 7.00
N GLU A 534 -0.30 7.40 6.40
CA GLU A 534 -0.16 7.32 4.94
C GLU A 534 -1.51 6.99 4.27
N SER A 535 -2.25 6.02 4.83
CA SER A 535 -3.57 5.62 4.31
C SER A 535 -4.57 6.77 4.37
N GLN A 536 -4.61 7.49 5.50
CA GLN A 536 -5.49 8.64 5.70
C GLN A 536 -5.20 9.77 4.70
N ARG A 537 -3.94 10.09 4.47
CA ARG A 537 -3.52 11.11 3.48
C ARG A 537 -3.84 10.72 2.05
N ILE A 538 -3.75 9.43 1.71
CA ILE A 538 -4.18 8.92 0.41
C ILE A 538 -5.70 9.09 0.23
N GLN A 539 -6.50 8.81 1.27
CA GLN A 539 -7.95 9.05 1.23
C GLN A 539 -8.27 10.55 1.07
N LEU A 540 -7.52 11.42 1.77
CA LEU A 540 -7.64 12.88 1.60
C LEU A 540 -7.35 13.30 0.15
N THR A 541 -6.33 12.76 -0.48
CA THR A 541 -5.99 13.01 -1.88
C THR A 541 -7.13 12.64 -2.83
N ARG A 542 -7.78 11.50 -2.60
CA ARG A 542 -8.93 11.06 -3.39
C ARG A 542 -10.10 12.05 -3.27
N ASN A 543 -10.40 12.49 -2.05
CA ASN A 543 -11.53 13.40 -1.80
C ASN A 543 -11.28 14.80 -2.38
N LEU A 544 -10.06 15.32 -2.29
CA LEU A 544 -9.67 16.60 -2.94
C LEU A 544 -9.78 16.51 -4.46
N GLY A 545 -9.40 15.39 -5.05
CA GLY A 545 -9.53 15.17 -6.50
C GLY A 545 -10.98 15.15 -7.00
N SER A 546 -11.97 14.92 -6.11
CA SER A 546 -13.39 14.89 -6.47
C SER A 546 -14.04 16.28 -6.63
N ASN A 547 -13.36 17.36 -6.21
CA ASN A 547 -13.87 18.75 -6.23
C ASN A 547 -15.27 18.92 -5.61
N LEU A 548 -15.61 18.13 -4.58
CA LEU A 548 -16.87 18.26 -3.88
C LEU A 548 -16.91 19.57 -3.09
N THR A 549 -18.05 20.26 -3.15
CA THR A 549 -18.31 21.50 -2.45
C THR A 549 -19.50 21.35 -1.51
N ASN A 550 -19.62 22.25 -0.54
CA ASN A 550 -20.69 22.25 0.48
C ASN A 550 -20.84 20.91 1.24
N SER A 551 -19.71 20.23 1.47
CA SER A 551 -19.61 18.97 2.21
C SER A 551 -18.98 19.22 3.58
N LEU A 552 -19.25 18.28 4.51
CA LEU A 552 -18.62 18.24 5.83
C LEU A 552 -17.54 17.15 5.82
N TYR A 553 -16.30 17.55 5.95
CA TYR A 553 -15.16 16.63 6.13
C TYR A 553 -14.82 16.50 7.61
N ILE A 554 -14.71 15.27 8.09
CA ILE A 554 -14.30 14.98 9.46
C ILE A 554 -13.04 14.13 9.40
N LEU A 555 -11.94 14.64 9.98
CA LEU A 555 -10.64 13.98 10.00
C LEU A 555 -10.26 13.66 11.44
N ASP A 556 -9.84 12.42 11.68
CA ASP A 556 -9.39 11.98 13.00
C ASP A 556 -7.85 11.93 13.03
N GLU A 557 -7.23 12.87 13.76
CA GLU A 557 -5.79 13.00 13.97
C GLU A 557 -4.95 12.89 12.68
N PRO A 558 -5.17 13.73 11.66
CA PRO A 558 -4.49 13.61 10.37
C PRO A 558 -3.00 13.95 10.40
N SER A 559 -2.48 14.56 11.48
CA SER A 559 -1.05 14.84 11.65
C SER A 559 -0.23 13.65 12.16
N ILE A 560 -0.86 12.50 12.41
CA ILE A 560 -0.20 11.31 12.95
C ILE A 560 0.99 10.87 12.10
N GLY A 561 2.14 10.62 12.76
CA GLY A 561 3.37 10.17 12.13
C GLY A 561 3.99 11.19 11.19
N LEU A 562 3.54 12.45 11.23
CA LEU A 562 4.11 13.55 10.47
C LEU A 562 5.20 14.26 11.26
N HIS A 563 6.25 14.61 10.55
CA HIS A 563 7.19 15.62 11.01
C HIS A 563 6.53 17.01 10.94
N SER A 564 6.86 17.95 11.81
CA SER A 564 6.27 19.31 11.87
C SER A 564 6.31 20.04 10.52
N ARG A 565 7.35 19.82 9.68
CA ARG A 565 7.40 20.31 8.30
C ARG A 565 6.23 19.81 7.44
N ASP A 566 5.92 18.53 7.56
CA ASP A 566 4.88 17.88 6.74
C ASP A 566 3.49 18.24 7.27
N THR A 567 3.35 18.49 8.59
CA THR A 567 2.13 19.07 9.21
C THR A 567 1.78 20.43 8.61
N ALA A 568 2.76 21.33 8.39
CA ALA A 568 2.53 22.62 7.75
C ALA A 568 1.96 22.47 6.32
N ASN A 569 2.43 21.50 5.56
CA ASN A 569 1.89 21.20 4.23
C ASN A 569 0.45 20.66 4.31
N LEU A 570 0.17 19.76 5.27
CA LEU A 570 -1.17 19.22 5.50
C LEU A 570 -2.17 20.36 5.84
N ILE A 571 -1.79 21.29 6.70
CA ILE A 571 -2.62 22.44 7.07
C ILE A 571 -3.00 23.25 5.82
N ARG A 572 -2.05 23.49 4.91
CA ARG A 572 -2.33 24.16 3.64
C ARG A 572 -3.38 23.43 2.81
N VAL A 573 -3.25 22.12 2.68
CA VAL A 573 -4.21 21.27 1.97
C VAL A 573 -5.61 21.30 2.60
N LEU A 574 -5.70 21.29 3.94
CA LEU A 574 -6.98 21.41 4.65
C LEU A 574 -7.63 22.79 4.45
N LYS A 575 -6.81 23.84 4.37
CA LYS A 575 -7.29 25.18 4.03
C LYS A 575 -7.77 25.27 2.58
N GLU A 576 -7.07 24.66 1.63
CA GLU A 576 -7.52 24.55 0.24
C GLU A 576 -8.89 23.84 0.16
N LEU A 577 -9.06 22.74 0.92
CA LEU A 577 -10.34 22.01 1.00
C LEU A 577 -11.47 22.88 1.58
N ARG A 578 -11.18 23.66 2.62
CA ARG A 578 -12.10 24.66 3.18
C ARG A 578 -12.47 25.72 2.15
N ASP A 579 -11.48 26.26 1.44
CA ASP A 579 -11.64 27.38 0.51
C ASP A 579 -12.45 27.00 -0.75
N LEU A 580 -12.57 25.68 -1.03
CA LEU A 580 -13.54 25.15 -1.99
C LEU A 580 -15.00 25.24 -1.51
N GLY A 581 -15.26 25.82 -0.32
CA GLY A 581 -16.61 25.96 0.24
C GLY A 581 -17.04 24.76 1.07
N ASN A 582 -16.11 24.01 1.66
CA ASN A 582 -16.38 22.90 2.55
C ASN A 582 -16.19 23.27 4.02
N THR A 583 -16.90 22.57 4.90
CA THR A 583 -16.64 22.61 6.34
C THR A 583 -15.67 21.49 6.70
N VAL A 584 -14.55 21.83 7.34
CA VAL A 584 -13.51 20.85 7.69
C VAL A 584 -13.39 20.79 9.21
N VAL A 585 -13.76 19.65 9.81
CA VAL A 585 -13.64 19.38 11.24
C VAL A 585 -12.51 18.39 11.47
N VAL A 586 -11.56 18.77 12.30
CA VAL A 586 -10.35 17.97 12.58
C VAL A 586 -10.26 17.71 14.07
N VAL A 587 -10.18 16.44 14.46
CA VAL A 587 -9.81 16.06 15.82
C VAL A 587 -8.29 16.10 15.91
N GLU A 588 -7.71 16.98 16.73
CA GLU A 588 -6.26 17.18 16.75
C GLU A 588 -5.70 17.67 18.09
N HIS A 589 -4.41 17.40 18.27
CA HIS A 589 -3.61 17.81 19.41
C HIS A 589 -2.37 18.64 19.02
N ASP A 590 -2.11 18.81 17.73
CA ASP A 590 -0.95 19.53 17.23
C ASP A 590 -1.14 21.05 17.40
N GLU A 591 -0.14 21.73 17.99
CA GLU A 591 -0.17 23.18 18.24
C GLU A 591 -0.28 23.99 16.95
N MET A 592 0.43 23.59 15.88
CA MET A 592 0.39 24.30 14.59
C MET A 592 -1.00 24.24 13.98
N MET A 593 -1.67 23.07 14.06
CA MET A 593 -3.03 22.88 13.57
C MET A 593 -4.03 23.77 14.34
N MET A 594 -3.91 23.81 15.68
CA MET A 594 -4.76 24.68 16.51
C MET A 594 -4.53 26.17 16.21
N ARG A 595 -3.30 26.59 16.03
CA ARG A 595 -2.92 27.97 15.72
C ARG A 595 -3.51 28.47 14.39
N GLU A 596 -3.57 27.57 13.40
CA GLU A 596 -4.03 27.86 12.03
C GLU A 596 -5.53 27.59 11.80
N ALA A 597 -6.25 27.12 12.86
CA ALA A 597 -7.68 26.88 12.81
C ALA A 597 -8.49 28.19 12.82
N ASP A 598 -9.61 28.21 12.12
CA ASP A 598 -10.57 29.31 12.16
C ASP A 598 -11.41 29.29 13.45
N HIS A 599 -11.62 28.07 14.00
CA HIS A 599 -12.42 27.86 15.22
C HIS A 599 -11.93 26.61 15.96
N ILE A 600 -11.88 26.64 17.28
CA ILE A 600 -11.44 25.56 18.13
C ILE A 600 -12.55 25.22 19.12
N ILE A 601 -12.77 23.93 19.35
CA ILE A 601 -13.67 23.40 20.38
C ILE A 601 -12.82 22.54 21.32
N ASP A 602 -12.64 22.99 22.57
CA ASP A 602 -11.87 22.27 23.57
C ASP A 602 -12.77 21.45 24.48
N MET A 603 -12.59 20.11 24.41
CA MET A 603 -13.37 19.14 25.16
C MET A 603 -12.66 18.75 26.47
N GLY A 604 -13.40 18.71 27.55
CA GLY A 604 -12.83 18.42 28.87
C GLY A 604 -13.85 18.34 30.00
N PRO A 605 -13.45 18.75 31.22
CA PRO A 605 -12.09 19.21 31.59
C PRO A 605 -11.04 18.10 31.66
N LEU A 606 -11.43 16.85 31.88
CA LEU A 606 -10.56 15.68 31.98
C LEU A 606 -11.11 14.53 31.12
N ALA A 607 -10.74 13.30 31.42
CA ALA A 607 -11.14 12.11 30.69
C ALA A 607 -12.35 11.40 31.32
N SER A 608 -13.02 10.48 30.61
CA SER A 608 -14.10 9.62 31.07
C SER A 608 -15.27 10.40 31.65
N HIS A 609 -15.77 10.00 32.83
CA HIS A 609 -16.88 10.66 33.56
C HIS A 609 -16.54 12.09 34.02
N LEU A 610 -15.27 12.44 34.16
CA LEU A 610 -14.79 13.79 34.45
C LEU A 610 -14.67 14.67 33.21
N GLY A 611 -14.83 14.11 32.01
CA GLY A 611 -14.85 14.80 30.71
C GLY A 611 -16.27 14.98 30.16
N GLY A 612 -16.39 15.07 28.86
CA GLY A 612 -17.64 15.08 28.12
C GLY A 612 -18.35 16.44 28.09
N GLU A 613 -17.64 17.53 28.34
CA GLU A 613 -18.16 18.90 28.31
C GLU A 613 -17.33 19.75 27.32
N VAL A 614 -17.93 20.81 26.77
CA VAL A 614 -17.18 21.85 26.05
C VAL A 614 -16.67 22.85 27.10
N VAL A 615 -15.36 22.88 27.27
CA VAL A 615 -14.70 23.77 28.27
C VAL A 615 -14.47 25.16 27.69
N ALA A 616 -14.11 25.23 26.41
CA ALA A 616 -13.88 26.48 25.70
C ALA A 616 -14.19 26.29 24.22
N GLU A 617 -14.70 27.35 23.58
CA GLU A 617 -14.87 27.41 22.12
C GLU A 617 -14.53 28.82 21.64
N GLY A 618 -13.99 28.93 20.41
CA GLY A 618 -13.61 30.21 19.83
C GLY A 618 -12.36 30.12 18.96
N ASN A 619 -11.74 31.26 18.68
CA ASN A 619 -10.46 31.33 17.97
C ASN A 619 -9.28 30.99 18.91
N TYR A 620 -8.07 30.93 18.37
CA TYR A 620 -6.86 30.58 19.12
C TYR A 620 -6.65 31.49 20.35
N ASP A 621 -6.84 32.82 20.21
CA ASP A 621 -6.65 33.79 21.28
C ASP A 621 -7.68 33.64 22.40
N GLU A 622 -8.93 33.28 22.07
CA GLU A 622 -10.01 33.00 23.03
C GLU A 622 -9.70 31.75 23.85
N ILE A 623 -9.16 30.71 23.23
CA ILE A 623 -8.76 29.47 23.92
C ILE A 623 -7.61 29.71 24.90
N ILE A 624 -6.55 30.42 24.50
CA ILE A 624 -5.40 30.71 25.38
C ILE A 624 -5.76 31.65 26.54
N SER A 625 -6.82 32.45 26.38
CA SER A 625 -7.33 33.34 27.41
C SER A 625 -8.22 32.64 28.43
N ASN A 626 -8.71 31.45 28.13
CA ASN A 626 -9.61 30.69 29.00
C ASN A 626 -8.86 29.96 30.12
N HIS A 627 -9.02 30.37 31.36
CA HIS A 627 -8.36 29.79 32.52
C HIS A 627 -8.84 28.36 32.89
N GLN A 628 -9.99 27.92 32.39
CA GLN A 628 -10.50 26.57 32.63
C GLN A 628 -9.93 25.57 31.62
N SER A 629 -9.54 26.01 30.42
CA SER A 629 -8.96 25.19 29.37
C SER A 629 -7.57 24.70 29.76
N LEU A 630 -7.40 23.39 29.87
CA LEU A 630 -6.10 22.76 30.07
C LEU A 630 -5.24 22.90 28.80
N THR A 631 -5.84 22.78 27.65
CA THR A 631 -5.20 23.02 26.33
C THR A 631 -4.70 24.46 26.26
N GLY A 632 -5.54 25.44 26.62
CA GLY A 632 -5.18 26.87 26.65
C GLY A 632 -3.99 27.17 27.57
N LYS A 633 -3.90 26.54 28.75
CA LYS A 633 -2.75 26.69 29.66
C LYS A 633 -1.43 26.19 29.07
N TYR A 634 -1.46 25.05 28.31
CA TYR A 634 -0.29 24.56 27.59
C TYR A 634 0.10 25.48 26.45
N LEU A 635 -0.85 25.91 25.62
CA LEU A 635 -0.61 26.82 24.50
C LEU A 635 -0.08 28.20 24.93
N LYS A 636 -0.57 28.70 26.08
CA LYS A 636 -0.08 29.95 26.68
C LYS A 636 1.30 29.80 27.32
N GLY A 637 1.71 28.55 27.59
CA GLY A 637 2.98 28.23 28.27
C GLY A 637 2.95 28.37 29.80
N GLU A 638 1.76 28.46 30.42
CA GLU A 638 1.58 28.33 31.87
C GLU A 638 1.92 26.93 32.37
N LEU A 639 1.54 25.91 31.59
CA LEU A 639 1.98 24.54 31.77
C LEU A 639 2.97 24.19 30.66
N LYS A 640 4.10 23.60 31.05
CA LYS A 640 5.15 23.16 30.09
C LYS A 640 5.64 21.77 30.44
N ILE A 641 6.11 21.07 29.40
CA ILE A 641 6.92 19.87 29.54
C ILE A 641 8.38 20.34 29.58
N GLU A 642 8.92 20.51 30.79
CA GLU A 642 10.28 21.02 30.92
C GLU A 642 11.30 19.93 30.57
N PRO A 643 12.35 20.26 29.77
CA PRO A 643 13.45 19.34 29.51
C PRO A 643 14.21 19.08 30.82
N PRO A 644 14.83 17.90 30.96
CA PRO A 644 15.59 17.57 32.16
C PRO A 644 16.76 18.55 32.36
N ARG A 645 17.01 18.95 33.62
CA ARG A 645 18.11 19.88 33.96
C ARG A 645 19.48 19.33 33.59
N SER A 646 19.64 18.02 33.56
CA SER A 646 20.88 17.33 33.16
C SER A 646 20.54 16.08 32.36
N VAL A 647 21.25 15.89 31.26
CA VAL A 647 21.21 14.69 30.41
C VAL A 647 21.95 13.56 31.10
N ARG A 648 21.36 12.35 31.10
CA ARG A 648 21.99 11.15 31.66
C ARG A 648 23.28 10.80 30.89
N LYS A 649 24.34 10.45 31.64
CA LYS A 649 25.56 9.94 31.05
C LYS A 649 25.40 8.45 30.76
N TRP A 650 25.90 8.01 29.63
CA TRP A 650 25.93 6.60 29.28
C TRP A 650 27.37 6.14 29.03
N ASN A 651 27.60 4.85 29.23
CA ASN A 651 28.91 4.20 29.04
C ASN A 651 28.79 2.84 28.31
N ARG A 652 27.57 2.50 27.89
CA ARG A 652 27.27 1.27 27.15
C ARG A 652 26.47 1.62 25.92
N SER A 653 26.70 0.91 24.81
CA SER A 653 26.02 1.16 23.57
C SER A 653 25.92 -0.09 22.70
N ILE A 654 25.00 -0.06 21.74
CA ILE A 654 24.92 -1.00 20.62
C ILE A 654 25.23 -0.23 19.36
N LYS A 655 26.09 -0.79 18.54
CA LYS A 655 26.51 -0.20 17.29
C LYS A 655 26.02 -1.02 16.10
N ALA A 656 25.27 -0.40 15.19
CA ALA A 656 24.86 -0.96 13.92
C ALA A 656 25.76 -0.39 12.81
N GLU A 657 26.54 -1.25 12.17
CA GLU A 657 27.49 -0.85 11.13
C GLU A 657 27.03 -1.28 9.75
N GLY A 658 27.18 -0.39 8.76
CA GLY A 658 26.92 -0.71 7.37
C GLY A 658 25.44 -0.95 7.04
N ALA A 659 24.53 -0.25 7.70
CA ALA A 659 23.10 -0.35 7.44
C ALA A 659 22.76 0.24 6.07
N ARG A 660 22.21 -0.59 5.15
CA ARG A 660 21.96 -0.24 3.74
C ARG A 660 20.67 -0.84 3.18
N GLN A 661 19.69 -1.05 4.02
CA GLN A 661 18.36 -1.53 3.59
C GLN A 661 17.51 -0.35 3.10
N HIS A 662 16.71 -0.55 2.04
CA HIS A 662 15.86 0.45 1.41
C HIS A 662 16.68 1.71 1.05
N ASN A 663 16.32 2.87 1.60
CA ASN A 663 16.96 4.15 1.31
C ASN A 663 18.22 4.44 2.16
N LEU A 664 18.59 3.58 3.12
CA LEU A 664 19.75 3.82 3.99
C LEU A 664 21.06 3.76 3.21
N LYS A 665 21.92 4.76 3.41
CA LYS A 665 23.16 4.99 2.65
C LYS A 665 24.41 4.39 3.31
N ASN A 666 24.39 3.10 3.68
CA ASN A 666 25.50 2.40 4.32
C ASN A 666 25.95 3.07 5.63
N ILE A 667 25.00 3.47 6.45
CA ILE A 667 25.25 4.25 7.66
C ILE A 667 25.72 3.39 8.83
N THR A 668 26.48 4.03 9.74
CA THR A 668 26.90 3.46 11.02
C THR A 668 26.30 4.28 12.15
N VAL A 669 25.58 3.62 13.06
CA VAL A 669 24.80 4.27 14.14
C VAL A 669 25.12 3.64 15.47
N GLU A 670 25.28 4.47 16.50
CA GLU A 670 25.47 4.06 17.89
C GLU A 670 24.25 4.39 18.73
N PHE A 671 23.69 3.38 19.39
CA PHE A 671 22.52 3.47 20.25
C PHE A 671 22.94 3.32 21.71
N PRO A 672 22.91 4.40 22.49
CA PRO A 672 23.27 4.34 23.91
C PRO A 672 22.24 3.57 24.73
N LEU A 673 22.68 2.89 25.76
CA LEU A 673 21.88 2.09 26.69
C LEU A 673 21.68 2.79 28.05
N ASN A 674 20.64 2.40 28.80
CA ASN A 674 20.20 2.94 30.09
C ASN A 674 19.83 4.45 30.03
N VAL A 675 19.38 4.92 28.90
CA VAL A 675 18.95 6.29 28.63
C VAL A 675 17.74 6.31 27.71
N LEU A 676 17.13 7.49 27.56
CA LEU A 676 16.13 7.75 26.53
C LEU A 676 16.83 8.19 25.24
N CYS A 677 16.86 7.32 24.23
CA CYS A 677 17.39 7.61 22.91
C CYS A 677 16.24 7.86 21.92
N ALA A 678 16.21 9.02 21.27
CA ALA A 678 15.22 9.35 20.26
C ALA A 678 15.83 9.26 18.84
N VAL A 679 15.10 8.59 17.92
CA VAL A 679 15.41 8.56 16.49
C VAL A 679 14.43 9.46 15.78
N SER A 680 14.89 10.58 15.26
CA SER A 680 14.10 11.63 14.62
C SER A 680 14.42 11.78 13.13
N GLY A 681 13.77 12.71 12.44
CA GLY A 681 13.93 13.03 11.02
C GLY A 681 12.59 13.08 10.28
N VAL A 682 12.59 13.59 9.05
CA VAL A 682 11.36 13.73 8.25
C VAL A 682 10.71 12.38 7.94
N SER A 683 9.40 12.39 7.62
CA SER A 683 8.69 11.18 7.20
C SER A 683 9.37 10.58 5.96
N GLY A 684 9.61 9.24 5.97
CA GLY A 684 10.32 8.56 4.87
C GLY A 684 11.85 8.69 4.87
N SER A 685 12.49 9.29 5.89
CA SER A 685 13.98 9.42 5.98
C SER A 685 14.72 8.11 6.31
N GLY A 686 14.00 7.03 6.67
CA GLY A 686 14.60 5.72 6.96
C GLY A 686 14.61 5.30 8.43
N LYS A 687 14.00 6.04 9.34
CA LYS A 687 13.91 5.73 10.79
C LYS A 687 13.41 4.32 11.08
N THR A 688 12.23 4.00 10.56
CA THR A 688 11.59 2.69 10.72
C THR A 688 12.44 1.58 10.10
N THR A 689 13.09 1.84 8.96
CA THR A 689 14.03 0.90 8.34
C THR A 689 15.22 0.59 9.25
N LEU A 690 15.83 1.62 9.83
CA LEU A 690 16.98 1.47 10.73
C LEU A 690 16.61 0.67 11.99
N VAL A 691 15.51 1.03 12.64
CA VAL A 691 15.14 0.49 13.95
C VAL A 691 14.35 -0.82 13.83
N LYS A 692 13.24 -0.83 13.04
CA LYS A 692 12.34 -2.00 12.98
C LYS A 692 12.77 -3.07 11.98
N HIS A 693 13.43 -2.69 10.88
CA HIS A 693 13.85 -3.66 9.86
C HIS A 693 15.30 -4.12 9.98
N ILE A 694 16.16 -3.39 10.68
CA ILE A 694 17.56 -3.80 10.88
C ILE A 694 17.85 -4.11 12.34
N LEU A 695 17.79 -3.11 13.24
CA LEU A 695 18.25 -3.24 14.63
C LEU A 695 17.45 -4.32 15.40
N TYR A 696 16.12 -4.19 15.41
CA TYR A 696 15.25 -5.09 16.18
C TYR A 696 15.37 -6.57 15.74
N PRO A 697 15.22 -6.93 14.46
CA PRO A 697 15.33 -8.33 14.03
C PRO A 697 16.76 -8.89 14.21
N ALA A 698 17.79 -8.06 14.01
CA ALA A 698 19.18 -8.49 14.20
C ALA A 698 19.48 -8.82 15.67
N LEU A 699 19.02 -7.97 16.61
CA LEU A 699 19.19 -8.22 18.04
C LEU A 699 18.38 -9.43 18.52
N LYS A 700 17.13 -9.60 18.07
CA LYS A 700 16.32 -10.78 18.37
C LYS A 700 17.00 -12.07 17.92
N LYS A 701 17.59 -12.07 16.71
CA LYS A 701 18.36 -13.22 16.19
C LYS A 701 19.58 -13.53 17.04
N ILE A 702 20.34 -12.52 17.49
CA ILE A 702 21.53 -12.68 18.33
C ILE A 702 21.15 -13.28 19.69
N LYS A 703 20.01 -12.85 20.29
CA LYS A 703 19.54 -13.33 21.58
C LYS A 703 18.84 -14.71 21.52
N GLY A 704 18.69 -15.31 20.33
CA GLY A 704 18.13 -16.66 20.17
C GLY A 704 16.65 -16.78 20.50
N ASP A 705 15.87 -15.72 20.33
CA ASP A 705 14.43 -15.75 20.59
C ASP A 705 13.72 -16.70 19.62
N PRO A 706 13.07 -17.79 20.11
CA PRO A 706 12.42 -18.77 19.23
C PRO A 706 11.23 -18.20 18.43
N VAL A 707 10.65 -17.11 18.86
CA VAL A 707 9.60 -16.40 18.11
C VAL A 707 10.18 -15.72 16.86
N ALA A 708 11.47 -15.34 16.89
CA ALA A 708 12.17 -14.77 15.74
C ALA A 708 12.61 -15.84 14.70
N ALA A 709 12.59 -17.12 15.05
CA ALA A 709 12.82 -18.22 14.10
C ALA A 709 11.59 -18.50 13.21
N GLY A 710 10.45 -17.89 13.49
CA GLY A 710 9.19 -17.98 12.75
C GLY A 710 8.99 -16.81 11.78
N PHE A 711 9.41 -16.97 10.56
CA PHE A 711 8.81 -16.53 9.30
C PHE A 711 8.64 -15.03 8.94
N THR A 712 8.77 -14.01 9.82
CA THR A 712 8.34 -12.65 9.42
C THR A 712 9.39 -11.52 9.56
N ASP A 713 10.40 -11.67 10.41
CA ASP A 713 11.32 -10.56 10.68
C ASP A 713 12.77 -10.87 10.27
N LYS A 714 13.01 -10.85 8.95
CA LYS A 714 14.38 -10.92 8.41
C LYS A 714 15.07 -9.58 8.70
N ALA A 715 16.25 -9.63 9.32
CA ALA A 715 17.06 -8.43 9.48
C ALA A 715 17.49 -7.88 8.12
N GLY A 716 17.22 -6.60 7.88
CA GLY A 716 17.65 -5.91 6.67
C GLY A 716 19.17 -5.87 6.51
N PHE A 717 19.65 -5.44 5.35
CA PHE A 717 21.08 -5.43 5.04
C PHE A 717 21.88 -4.54 5.98
N HIS A 718 22.82 -5.14 6.70
CA HIS A 718 23.81 -4.49 7.58
C HIS A 718 25.10 -5.31 7.59
N LYS A 719 26.21 -4.68 7.95
CA LYS A 719 27.50 -5.37 8.07
C LYS A 719 27.58 -6.16 9.37
N THR A 720 27.41 -5.49 10.51
CA THR A 720 27.46 -6.11 11.83
C THR A 720 26.67 -5.29 12.87
N ILE A 721 26.21 -6.01 13.92
CA ILE A 721 25.73 -5.39 15.16
C ILE A 721 26.71 -5.78 16.24
N SER A 722 27.26 -4.80 16.96
CA SER A 722 28.29 -4.98 17.97
C SER A 722 28.01 -4.13 19.22
N GLY A 723 28.84 -4.18 20.21
CA GLY A 723 28.73 -3.43 21.48
C GLY A 723 28.23 -4.27 22.65
N ASP A 724 27.58 -3.62 23.62
CA ASP A 724 27.18 -4.20 24.90
C ASP A 724 25.91 -5.04 24.85
N ILE A 725 25.72 -5.88 23.82
CA ILE A 725 24.49 -6.68 23.58
C ILE A 725 24.23 -7.60 24.78
N GLU A 726 25.25 -8.15 25.40
CA GLU A 726 25.13 -9.05 26.57
C GLU A 726 24.52 -8.37 27.81
N SER A 727 24.59 -7.04 27.88
CA SER A 727 23.97 -6.27 28.95
C SER A 727 22.44 -6.25 28.90
N ILE A 728 21.86 -6.65 27.77
CA ILE A 728 20.41 -6.71 27.52
C ILE A 728 19.95 -8.16 27.62
N SER A 729 18.95 -8.42 28.45
CA SER A 729 18.33 -9.76 28.58
C SER A 729 17.22 -10.00 27.59
N GLN A 730 16.42 -8.94 27.27
CA GLN A 730 15.24 -9.03 26.42
C GLN A 730 15.05 -7.76 25.59
N ILE A 731 14.46 -7.89 24.39
CA ILE A 731 14.18 -6.76 23.51
C ILE A 731 12.66 -6.78 23.22
N GLU A 732 12.00 -5.67 23.49
CA GLU A 732 10.55 -5.52 23.30
C GLU A 732 10.24 -4.38 22.34
N LEU A 733 9.51 -4.72 21.27
CA LEU A 733 8.96 -3.74 20.35
C LEU A 733 7.53 -3.41 20.77
N VAL A 734 7.32 -2.18 21.19
CA VAL A 734 6.00 -1.64 21.59
C VAL A 734 5.48 -0.79 20.44
N ASP A 735 4.67 -1.39 19.59
CA ASP A 735 4.07 -0.79 18.40
C ASP A 735 2.57 -0.52 18.59
N GLN A 736 1.96 0.12 17.61
CA GLN A 736 0.54 0.48 17.59
C GLN A 736 -0.40 -0.67 17.20
N ASN A 737 0.11 -1.88 16.97
CA ASN A 737 -0.71 -3.04 16.67
C ASN A 737 -1.66 -3.38 17.84
N PRO A 738 -2.86 -3.91 17.57
CA PRO A 738 -3.80 -4.33 18.62
C PRO A 738 -3.16 -5.26 19.66
N ILE A 739 -3.61 -5.22 20.90
CA ILE A 739 -3.12 -6.06 22.01
C ILE A 739 -3.49 -7.54 21.87
N GLY A 740 -4.33 -7.87 20.88
CA GLY A 740 -4.73 -9.25 20.54
C GLY A 740 -5.49 -9.28 19.22
N LYS A 741 -5.58 -10.49 18.65
CA LYS A 741 -6.24 -10.73 17.34
C LYS A 741 -7.75 -10.99 17.47
N SER A 742 -8.27 -11.11 18.69
CA SER A 742 -9.67 -11.46 18.99
C SER A 742 -10.36 -10.29 19.66
N SER A 743 -11.63 -10.04 19.33
CA SER A 743 -12.54 -9.12 20.02
C SER A 743 -12.66 -9.37 21.53
N ARG A 744 -12.28 -10.56 22.01
CA ARG A 744 -12.22 -10.93 23.44
C ARG A 744 -10.96 -10.44 24.16
N SER A 745 -9.93 -10.00 23.44
CA SER A 745 -8.76 -9.39 24.07
C SER A 745 -9.12 -8.02 24.62
N ASN A 746 -8.73 -7.74 25.84
CA ASN A 746 -9.03 -6.49 26.53
C ASN A 746 -7.91 -6.08 27.50
N PRO A 747 -7.87 -4.82 27.98
CA PRO A 747 -6.79 -4.30 28.81
C PRO A 747 -6.57 -5.12 30.10
N VAL A 748 -7.63 -5.45 30.83
CA VAL A 748 -7.50 -6.15 32.12
C VAL A 748 -6.96 -7.57 31.98
N THR A 749 -7.28 -8.26 30.87
CA THR A 749 -6.73 -9.58 30.57
C THR A 749 -5.25 -9.48 30.17
N TYR A 750 -4.91 -8.46 29.39
CA TYR A 750 -3.54 -8.27 28.91
C TYR A 750 -2.54 -8.00 30.04
N ILE A 751 -2.92 -7.17 31.03
CA ILE A 751 -2.11 -6.92 32.23
C ILE A 751 -2.20 -8.04 33.28
N LYS A 752 -2.97 -9.10 33.02
CA LYS A 752 -3.22 -10.27 33.90
C LYS A 752 -3.98 -9.98 35.22
N ALA A 753 -4.53 -8.80 35.40
CA ALA A 753 -5.34 -8.47 36.59
C ALA A 753 -6.71 -9.19 36.61
N TYR A 754 -7.16 -9.69 35.44
CA TYR A 754 -8.43 -10.39 35.33
C TYR A 754 -8.45 -11.73 36.09
N ASP A 755 -7.32 -12.37 36.27
CA ASP A 755 -7.22 -13.63 36.99
C ASP A 755 -7.55 -13.44 38.48
N GLU A 756 -7.08 -12.37 39.10
CA GLU A 756 -7.39 -11.98 40.49
C GLU A 756 -8.86 -11.61 40.65
N ILE A 757 -9.46 -10.91 39.67
CA ILE A 757 -10.88 -10.57 39.66
C ILE A 757 -11.74 -11.83 39.60
N ARG A 758 -11.42 -12.80 38.72
CA ARG A 758 -12.15 -14.07 38.61
C ARG A 758 -12.06 -14.89 39.91
N ASP A 759 -10.92 -14.90 40.53
CA ASP A 759 -10.70 -15.58 41.81
C ASP A 759 -11.55 -14.93 42.93
N LEU A 760 -11.58 -13.61 42.99
CA LEU A 760 -12.43 -12.88 43.93
C LEU A 760 -13.92 -13.23 43.76
N PHE A 761 -14.44 -13.28 42.53
CA PHE A 761 -15.85 -13.63 42.27
C PHE A 761 -16.15 -15.11 42.60
N SER A 762 -15.21 -16.01 42.37
CA SER A 762 -15.40 -17.44 42.73
C SER A 762 -15.49 -17.68 44.25
N LYS A 763 -14.93 -16.79 45.05
CA LYS A 763 -14.97 -16.85 46.53
C LYS A 763 -16.24 -16.31 47.14
N GLN A 764 -17.13 -15.67 46.36
CA GLN A 764 -18.38 -15.11 46.88
C GLN A 764 -19.34 -16.21 47.38
N PRO A 765 -20.19 -15.93 48.40
CA PRO A 765 -21.07 -16.94 48.99
C PRO A 765 -21.93 -17.66 47.92
N LEU A 766 -22.56 -16.92 47.00
CA LEU A 766 -23.42 -17.50 45.98
C LEU A 766 -22.61 -18.37 44.98
N SER A 767 -21.38 -18.00 44.66
CA SER A 767 -20.48 -18.82 43.86
C SER A 767 -20.17 -20.17 44.50
N LYS A 768 -19.88 -20.16 45.79
CA LYS A 768 -19.60 -21.39 46.55
C LYS A 768 -20.83 -22.28 46.61
N MET A 769 -22.04 -21.72 46.82
CA MET A 769 -23.28 -22.49 46.82
C MET A 769 -23.58 -23.17 45.50
N ARG A 770 -23.25 -22.51 44.36
CA ARG A 770 -23.48 -23.03 42.99
C ARG A 770 -22.28 -23.84 42.45
N GLY A 771 -21.19 -23.94 43.19
CA GLY A 771 -19.98 -24.64 42.72
C GLY A 771 -19.25 -23.92 41.60
N PHE A 772 -19.40 -22.59 41.51
CA PHE A 772 -18.72 -21.80 40.49
C PHE A 772 -17.23 -21.65 40.82
N LEU A 773 -16.41 -22.03 39.87
CA LEU A 773 -14.94 -21.89 39.87
C LEU A 773 -14.51 -20.63 39.08
N PRO A 774 -13.28 -20.14 39.17
CA PRO A 774 -12.79 -18.98 38.41
C PRO A 774 -13.05 -19.07 36.92
N LYS A 775 -13.09 -20.28 36.34
CA LYS A 775 -13.39 -20.51 34.91
C LYS A 775 -14.79 -20.04 34.49
N HIS A 776 -15.80 -20.08 35.41
CA HIS A 776 -17.17 -19.68 35.10
C HIS A 776 -17.29 -18.14 34.94
N PHE A 777 -16.36 -17.40 35.48
CA PHE A 777 -16.22 -15.95 35.30
C PHE A 777 -15.31 -15.55 34.15
N SER A 778 -15.04 -16.50 33.24
CA SER A 778 -14.25 -16.25 32.02
C SER A 778 -15.15 -16.18 30.79
N PHE A 779 -15.00 -15.14 29.96
CA PHE A 779 -15.65 -15.04 28.65
C PHE A 779 -14.90 -15.78 27.56
N ASN A 780 -13.71 -16.35 27.84
CA ASN A 780 -12.88 -17.10 26.90
C ASN A 780 -13.10 -18.61 26.93
N VAL A 781 -13.60 -19.14 28.06
CA VAL A 781 -13.74 -20.59 28.33
C VAL A 781 -15.20 -20.94 28.53
N ASP A 782 -15.60 -22.15 28.07
CA ASP A 782 -16.96 -22.66 28.28
C ASP A 782 -17.26 -22.86 29.78
N GLY A 783 -18.52 -22.62 30.16
CA GLY A 783 -19.04 -22.80 31.51
C GLY A 783 -19.90 -21.64 32.00
N GLY A 784 -19.44 -20.38 31.85
CA GLY A 784 -20.20 -19.22 32.28
C GLY A 784 -20.41 -18.15 31.22
N ARG A 785 -19.79 -18.27 30.07
CA ARG A 785 -19.96 -17.36 28.93
C ARG A 785 -21.28 -17.60 28.22
N CYS A 786 -21.83 -16.59 27.58
CA CYS A 786 -23.00 -16.71 26.71
C CYS A 786 -22.71 -17.70 25.57
N ASP A 787 -23.61 -18.67 25.37
CA ASP A 787 -23.44 -19.72 24.37
C ASP A 787 -23.65 -19.18 22.93
N THR A 788 -24.51 -18.15 22.76
CA THR A 788 -24.83 -17.57 21.46
C THR A 788 -23.68 -16.75 20.90
N CYS A 789 -23.13 -15.77 21.64
CA CYS A 789 -22.01 -14.95 21.20
C CYS A 789 -20.63 -15.50 21.64
N LYS A 790 -20.61 -16.66 22.31
CA LYS A 790 -19.38 -17.29 22.83
C LYS A 790 -18.48 -16.36 23.66
N GLY A 791 -19.10 -15.37 24.35
CA GLY A 791 -18.43 -14.40 25.21
C GLY A 791 -17.95 -13.12 24.50
N GLU A 792 -18.30 -12.90 23.24
CA GLU A 792 -17.94 -11.65 22.52
C GLU A 792 -18.84 -10.48 22.89
N GLY A 793 -20.09 -10.75 23.25
CA GLY A 793 -21.11 -9.73 23.51
C GLY A 793 -21.80 -9.25 22.24
N GLU A 794 -21.20 -9.50 21.09
CA GLU A 794 -21.64 -9.09 19.76
C GLU A 794 -21.66 -10.27 18.80
N GLN A 795 -22.44 -10.17 17.75
CA GLN A 795 -22.41 -11.05 16.59
C GLN A 795 -21.93 -10.25 15.38
N VAL A 796 -20.87 -10.71 14.76
CA VAL A 796 -20.30 -10.08 13.55
C VAL A 796 -20.93 -10.71 12.33
N VAL A 797 -21.54 -9.89 11.49
CA VAL A 797 -22.02 -10.28 10.16
C VAL A 797 -21.01 -9.78 9.14
N GLU A 798 -20.24 -10.73 8.59
CA GLU A 798 -19.25 -10.43 7.54
C GLU A 798 -19.96 -10.04 6.25
N MET A 799 -19.61 -8.87 5.70
CA MET A 799 -20.16 -8.35 4.44
C MET A 799 -19.07 -8.40 3.37
N GLN A 800 -19.36 -9.06 2.24
CA GLN A 800 -18.36 -9.26 1.16
C GLN A 800 -17.85 -7.95 0.52
N PHE A 801 -18.67 -6.88 0.52
CA PHE A 801 -18.36 -5.61 -0.18
C PHE A 801 -18.47 -4.36 0.70
N LEU A 802 -18.87 -4.49 1.96
CA LEU A 802 -19.05 -3.41 2.93
C LEU A 802 -18.28 -3.75 4.22
N ALA A 803 -18.16 -2.78 5.11
CA ALA A 803 -17.63 -3.04 6.44
C ALA A 803 -18.50 -4.04 7.20
N ASP A 804 -17.86 -4.91 8.00
CA ASP A 804 -18.55 -5.89 8.83
C ASP A 804 -19.52 -5.20 9.80
N VAL A 805 -20.68 -5.80 10.02
CA VAL A 805 -21.71 -5.25 10.90
C VAL A 805 -21.65 -5.95 12.25
N HIS A 806 -21.49 -5.17 13.30
CA HIS A 806 -21.48 -5.62 14.68
C HIS A 806 -22.87 -5.44 15.30
N LEU A 807 -23.52 -6.54 15.66
CA LEU A 807 -24.83 -6.56 16.29
C LEU A 807 -24.69 -6.99 17.75
N ILE A 808 -25.31 -6.25 18.67
CA ILE A 808 -25.38 -6.65 20.08
C ILE A 808 -26.06 -8.02 20.17
N CYS A 809 -25.46 -8.94 20.90
CA CYS A 809 -26.03 -10.27 21.10
C CYS A 809 -27.38 -10.18 21.86
N GLU A 810 -28.46 -10.58 21.21
CA GLU A 810 -29.83 -10.52 21.78
C GLU A 810 -29.94 -11.39 23.02
N SER A 811 -29.29 -12.58 23.06
CA SER A 811 -29.40 -13.54 24.18
C SER A 811 -28.82 -13.01 25.50
N CYS A 812 -27.70 -12.26 25.44
CA CYS A 812 -27.08 -11.73 26.69
C CYS A 812 -27.17 -10.21 26.79
N GLY A 813 -27.77 -9.51 25.81
CA GLY A 813 -27.86 -8.05 25.81
C GLY A 813 -26.48 -7.37 25.83
N GLY A 814 -25.44 -7.96 25.21
CA GLY A 814 -24.06 -7.45 25.22
C GLY A 814 -23.25 -7.85 26.47
N LYS A 815 -23.85 -8.48 27.48
CA LYS A 815 -23.21 -8.73 28.78
C LYS A 815 -22.20 -9.87 28.81
N ARG A 816 -22.02 -10.63 27.74
CA ARG A 816 -21.00 -11.69 27.52
C ARG A 816 -21.17 -12.95 28.35
N PHE A 817 -21.90 -12.96 29.46
CA PHE A 817 -22.07 -14.06 30.40
C PHE A 817 -23.50 -14.58 30.43
N LYS A 818 -23.71 -15.78 30.97
CA LYS A 818 -25.01 -16.33 31.31
C LYS A 818 -25.61 -15.55 32.50
N GLU A 819 -26.94 -15.52 32.58
CA GLU A 819 -27.63 -14.78 33.62
C GLU A 819 -27.30 -15.28 35.02
N GLU A 820 -27.18 -16.59 35.20
CA GLU A 820 -26.78 -17.24 36.45
C GLU A 820 -25.42 -16.76 36.99
N VAL A 821 -24.47 -16.44 36.14
CA VAL A 821 -23.16 -15.91 36.52
C VAL A 821 -23.26 -14.42 36.89
N LEU A 822 -24.16 -13.67 36.22
CA LEU A 822 -24.40 -12.25 36.50
C LEU A 822 -25.14 -12.00 37.83
N GLU A 823 -25.81 -13.03 38.39
CA GLU A 823 -26.41 -12.93 39.73
C GLU A 823 -25.36 -12.87 40.85
N VAL A 824 -24.12 -13.34 40.58
CA VAL A 824 -23.02 -13.25 41.56
C VAL A 824 -22.52 -11.83 41.66
N LYS A 825 -22.57 -11.25 42.83
CA LYS A 825 -22.18 -9.86 43.08
C LYS A 825 -21.08 -9.76 44.12
N TYR A 826 -20.17 -8.81 43.89
CA TYR A 826 -19.24 -8.30 44.89
C TYR A 826 -19.52 -6.81 45.08
N ARG A 827 -19.91 -6.39 46.32
CA ARG A 827 -20.33 -5.01 46.61
C ARG A 827 -21.38 -4.46 45.61
N ASP A 828 -22.45 -5.23 45.42
CA ASP A 828 -23.58 -4.94 44.52
C ASP A 828 -23.24 -4.85 43.02
N LYS A 829 -22.03 -5.14 42.62
CA LYS A 829 -21.58 -5.19 41.21
C LYS A 829 -21.32 -6.62 40.77
N ASN A 830 -21.87 -7.01 39.63
CA ASN A 830 -21.54 -8.29 38.96
C ASN A 830 -20.26 -8.21 38.13
N ILE A 831 -19.84 -9.32 37.57
CA ILE A 831 -18.59 -9.40 36.80
C ILE A 831 -18.61 -8.50 35.53
N PHE A 832 -19.79 -8.35 34.89
CA PHE A 832 -19.96 -7.45 33.75
C PHE A 832 -19.87 -5.99 34.17
N ASP A 833 -20.53 -5.61 35.29
CA ASP A 833 -20.47 -4.24 35.80
C ASP A 833 -19.03 -3.83 36.12
N VAL A 834 -18.20 -4.76 36.63
CA VAL A 834 -16.78 -4.51 36.91
C VAL A 834 -15.98 -4.35 35.61
N LEU A 835 -16.27 -5.17 34.58
CA LEU A 835 -15.63 -5.03 33.28
C LEU A 835 -16.02 -3.74 32.53
N ASP A 836 -17.21 -3.22 32.81
CA ASP A 836 -17.72 -1.97 32.25
C ASP A 836 -17.23 -0.71 33.00
N MET A 837 -16.61 -0.85 34.16
CA MET A 837 -15.95 0.26 34.86
C MET A 837 -14.75 0.76 34.10
N SER A 838 -14.52 2.08 34.15
CA SER A 838 -13.22 2.65 33.77
C SER A 838 -12.13 2.18 34.74
N VAL A 839 -10.86 2.26 34.28
CA VAL A 839 -9.69 1.90 35.11
C VAL A 839 -9.67 2.68 36.44
N ASP A 840 -9.92 4.00 36.41
CA ASP A 840 -9.89 4.85 37.60
C ASP A 840 -11.08 4.55 38.56
N GLU A 841 -12.26 4.28 38.01
CA GLU A 841 -13.42 3.83 38.82
C GLU A 841 -13.15 2.47 39.49
N ALA A 842 -12.54 1.52 38.73
CA ALA A 842 -12.20 0.21 39.28
C ALA A 842 -11.13 0.30 40.39
N ILE A 843 -10.11 1.13 40.20
CA ILE A 843 -9.12 1.39 41.26
C ILE A 843 -9.80 1.92 42.53
N GLY A 844 -10.70 2.91 42.39
CA GLY A 844 -11.47 3.44 43.51
C GLY A 844 -12.38 2.40 44.17
N PHE A 845 -13.05 1.57 43.35
CA PHE A 845 -13.95 0.51 43.83
C PHE A 845 -13.21 -0.58 44.62
N PHE A 846 -12.04 -1.01 44.18
CA PHE A 846 -11.26 -2.04 44.85
C PHE A 846 -10.41 -1.50 46.01
N SER A 847 -10.04 -0.22 46.03
CA SER A 847 -9.27 0.42 47.13
C SER A 847 -10.10 0.79 48.34
N SER A 848 -11.40 1.04 48.17
CA SER A 848 -12.31 1.54 49.25
C SER A 848 -12.77 0.45 50.25
N SER A 849 -11.88 -0.47 50.65
CA SER A 849 -12.24 -1.58 51.56
C SER A 849 -12.48 -1.08 52.99
N PRO A 850 -13.59 -1.51 53.65
CA PRO A 850 -13.72 -1.40 55.11
C PRO A 850 -12.63 -2.19 55.83
N ALA A 851 -12.15 -1.67 56.94
CA ALA A 851 -11.10 -2.31 57.73
C ALA A 851 -11.46 -3.79 58.07
N GLY A 852 -10.72 -4.76 57.52
CA GLY A 852 -10.87 -6.20 57.76
C GLY A 852 -11.12 -7.13 56.57
N ALA A 853 -11.58 -6.62 55.40
CA ALA A 853 -11.90 -7.48 54.25
C ALA A 853 -11.05 -7.16 52.99
N GLY A 854 -9.90 -6.51 53.13
CA GLY A 854 -9.37 -5.65 52.08
C GLY A 854 -8.14 -6.11 51.32
N ARG A 855 -7.42 -7.14 51.69
CA ARG A 855 -6.16 -7.50 51.01
C ARG A 855 -6.32 -7.90 49.55
N GLU A 856 -7.42 -8.59 49.20
CA GLU A 856 -7.66 -9.04 47.82
C GLU A 856 -8.05 -7.86 46.88
N GLY A 857 -8.90 -6.94 47.32
CA GLY A 857 -9.26 -5.75 46.56
C GLY A 857 -8.07 -4.83 46.32
N GLU A 858 -7.24 -4.59 47.36
CA GLU A 858 -6.00 -3.82 47.19
C GLU A 858 -4.99 -4.44 46.25
N ALA A 859 -4.91 -5.79 46.17
CA ALA A 859 -4.08 -6.49 45.22
C ALA A 859 -4.55 -6.21 43.77
N ILE A 860 -5.88 -6.31 43.53
CA ILE A 860 -6.49 -6.00 42.23
C ILE A 860 -6.25 -4.53 41.86
N ALA A 861 -6.49 -3.58 42.79
CA ALA A 861 -6.22 -2.16 42.54
C ALA A 861 -4.76 -1.89 42.15
N ARG A 862 -3.81 -2.52 42.87
CA ARG A 862 -2.36 -2.43 42.51
C ARG A 862 -2.03 -3.04 41.15
N ALA A 863 -2.68 -4.13 40.77
CA ALA A 863 -2.47 -4.76 39.47
C ALA A 863 -3.01 -3.90 38.31
N ILE A 864 -4.07 -3.12 38.55
CA ILE A 864 -4.71 -2.23 37.55
C ILE A 864 -4.00 -0.87 37.51
N GLN A 865 -3.38 -0.39 38.61
CA GLN A 865 -2.76 0.93 38.74
C GLN A 865 -1.84 1.32 37.54
N PRO A 866 -1.01 0.42 36.98
CA PRO A 866 -0.16 0.78 35.83
C PRO A 866 -0.90 1.31 34.60
N LEU A 867 -2.17 0.93 34.39
CA LEU A 867 -2.99 1.50 33.31
C LEU A 867 -3.29 2.99 33.57
N SER A 868 -3.61 3.38 34.81
CA SER A 868 -3.81 4.79 35.18
C SER A 868 -2.51 5.59 35.09
N ASP A 869 -1.38 4.99 35.54
CA ASP A 869 -0.05 5.63 35.51
C ASP A 869 0.38 6.01 34.07
N VAL A 870 0.02 5.23 33.04
CA VAL A 870 0.29 5.54 31.64
C VAL A 870 -0.78 6.45 31.00
N GLY A 871 -1.72 6.98 31.79
CA GLY A 871 -2.78 7.88 31.31
C GLY A 871 -3.96 7.17 30.64
N LEU A 872 -4.23 5.89 30.97
CA LEU A 872 -5.37 5.12 30.48
C LEU A 872 -6.46 4.94 31.55
N GLY A 873 -6.55 5.86 32.52
CA GLY A 873 -7.56 5.80 33.57
C GLY A 873 -9.01 5.81 33.09
N TYR A 874 -9.25 6.30 31.88
CA TYR A 874 -10.56 6.45 31.24
C TYR A 874 -11.06 5.22 30.48
N ILE A 875 -10.21 4.29 30.06
CA ILE A 875 -10.65 3.12 29.29
C ILE A 875 -11.39 2.13 30.19
N LYS A 876 -12.35 1.39 29.61
CA LYS A 876 -13.04 0.34 30.36
C LYS A 876 -12.15 -0.89 30.51
N LEU A 877 -12.20 -1.56 31.67
CA LEU A 877 -11.42 -2.78 31.89
C LEU A 877 -11.68 -3.88 30.86
N GLY A 878 -12.92 -4.05 30.44
CA GLY A 878 -13.39 -5.03 29.48
C GLY A 878 -13.49 -4.51 28.04
N GLN A 879 -12.94 -3.33 27.73
CA GLN A 879 -12.96 -2.75 26.37
C GLN A 879 -12.26 -3.67 25.37
N SER A 880 -12.90 -3.95 24.24
CA SER A 880 -12.35 -4.82 23.21
C SER A 880 -11.10 -4.21 22.57
N SER A 881 -10.13 -5.04 22.21
CA SER A 881 -8.85 -4.58 21.63
C SER A 881 -8.97 -3.91 20.27
N ASP A 882 -10.01 -4.23 19.51
CA ASP A 882 -10.31 -3.66 18.19
C ASP A 882 -10.94 -2.26 18.26
N THR A 883 -11.48 -1.89 19.43
CA THR A 883 -12.03 -0.56 19.72
C THR A 883 -10.98 0.41 20.28
N LEU A 884 -9.80 -0.10 20.69
CA LEU A 884 -8.70 0.74 21.17
C LEU A 884 -8.01 1.44 19.98
N SER A 885 -7.65 2.71 20.17
CA SER A 885 -6.75 3.40 19.25
C SER A 885 -5.34 2.78 19.29
N GLY A 886 -4.54 3.00 18.26
CA GLY A 886 -3.16 2.50 18.21
C GLY A 886 -2.32 2.98 19.40
N GLY A 887 -2.46 4.23 19.82
CA GLY A 887 -1.78 4.80 20.97
C GLY A 887 -2.26 4.22 22.30
N GLU A 888 -3.55 3.92 22.46
CA GLU A 888 -4.08 3.23 23.64
C GLU A 888 -3.55 1.81 23.74
N ALA A 889 -3.58 1.04 22.64
CA ALA A 889 -3.02 -0.31 22.59
C ALA A 889 -1.54 -0.33 22.99
N GLN A 890 -0.77 0.64 22.52
CA GLN A 890 0.65 0.80 22.85
C GLN A 890 0.86 1.09 24.36
N ARG A 891 0.04 1.96 24.94
CA ARG A 891 0.10 2.27 26.37
C ARG A 891 -0.34 1.10 27.25
N VAL A 892 -1.32 0.28 26.84
CA VAL A 892 -1.67 -0.98 27.54
C VAL A 892 -0.46 -1.94 27.54
N LYS A 893 0.27 -2.06 26.42
CA LYS A 893 1.51 -2.85 26.37
C LYS A 893 2.54 -2.30 27.37
N LEU A 894 2.75 -0.98 27.41
CA LEU A 894 3.66 -0.33 28.35
C LEU A 894 3.26 -0.59 29.81
N ALA A 895 1.97 -0.44 30.16
CA ALA A 895 1.44 -0.70 31.50
C ALA A 895 1.75 -2.12 31.98
N SER A 896 1.68 -3.13 31.09
CA SER A 896 1.97 -4.52 31.44
C SER A 896 3.41 -4.74 31.92
N PHE A 897 4.37 -3.94 31.46
CA PHE A 897 5.77 -4.01 31.88
C PHE A 897 6.00 -3.27 33.22
N LEU A 898 5.36 -2.11 33.41
CA LEU A 898 5.41 -1.36 34.68
C LEU A 898 4.82 -2.17 35.84
N GLY A 899 3.77 -2.96 35.58
CA GLY A 899 3.14 -3.82 36.60
C GLY A 899 4.04 -4.98 37.05
N ARG A 900 4.80 -5.60 36.15
CA ARG A 900 5.69 -6.73 36.46
C ARG A 900 6.81 -6.37 37.44
N GLY A 901 7.31 -5.14 37.45
CA GLY A 901 8.32 -4.66 38.37
C GLY A 901 7.85 -4.54 39.83
N ARG A 902 6.54 -4.40 40.05
CA ARG A 902 5.93 -4.21 41.41
C ARG A 902 5.51 -5.50 42.10
N THR A 903 5.29 -6.60 41.35
CA THR A 903 4.79 -7.87 41.91
C THR A 903 5.86 -8.86 42.38
N ASN A 904 7.14 -8.65 42.06
CA ASN A 904 8.20 -9.63 42.27
C ASN A 904 8.98 -9.53 43.58
N SER A 905 8.48 -8.82 44.60
CA SER A 905 9.12 -8.84 45.93
C SER A 905 8.96 -10.16 46.70
N ASN A 906 8.06 -11.07 46.25
CA ASN A 906 7.72 -12.34 46.97
C ASN A 906 7.78 -13.63 46.10
N ALA A 907 8.45 -13.58 44.92
CA ALA A 907 8.53 -14.79 44.08
C ALA A 907 9.57 -15.79 44.62
N SER A 908 9.16 -17.06 44.69
CA SER A 908 9.97 -18.21 45.10
C SER A 908 11.21 -18.39 44.17
N PRO A 909 12.36 -18.85 44.69
CA PRO A 909 13.61 -19.00 43.92
C PRO A 909 13.58 -20.03 42.77
N THR A 910 12.49 -20.79 42.61
CA THR A 910 12.38 -21.92 41.69
C THR A 910 11.63 -21.64 40.37
N GLU A 911 11.05 -20.46 40.21
CA GLU A 911 10.48 -20.07 38.89
C GLU A 911 11.54 -19.42 38.01
N PRO A 912 11.56 -19.71 36.69
CA PRO A 912 12.49 -19.05 35.78
C PRO A 912 12.26 -17.54 35.91
N SER A 913 13.33 -16.82 36.31
CA SER A 913 13.30 -15.39 36.63
C SER A 913 13.03 -14.52 35.39
N PHE A 914 11.80 -14.55 34.92
CA PHE A 914 11.26 -13.53 34.00
C PHE A 914 11.07 -12.23 34.81
N GLY A 915 12.11 -11.40 34.93
CA GLY A 915 11.95 -10.09 35.59
C GLY A 915 13.19 -9.45 36.21
N ARG A 916 14.35 -10.11 36.22
CA ARG A 916 15.60 -9.55 36.75
C ARG A 916 16.57 -9.02 35.70
N GLY A 917 16.23 -9.08 34.40
CA GLY A 917 17.12 -8.65 33.31
C GLY A 917 16.80 -7.24 32.82
N LYS A 918 17.82 -6.58 32.29
CA LYS A 918 17.68 -5.28 31.60
C LYS A 918 17.00 -5.46 30.24
N ILE A 919 15.94 -4.72 29.98
CA ILE A 919 15.17 -4.77 28.74
C ILE A 919 15.52 -3.55 27.87
N LEU A 920 15.66 -3.76 26.58
CA LEU A 920 15.66 -2.70 25.58
C LEU A 920 14.23 -2.58 25.02
N PHE A 921 13.56 -1.48 25.40
CA PHE A 921 12.27 -1.13 24.82
C PHE A 921 12.46 -0.28 23.57
N ILE A 922 11.76 -0.65 22.50
CA ILE A 922 11.70 0.09 21.24
C ILE A 922 10.25 0.55 21.06
N PHE A 923 10.02 1.86 21.06
CA PHE A 923 8.71 2.47 20.86
C PHE A 923 8.64 3.10 19.46
N ASP A 924 7.51 2.89 18.78
CA ASP A 924 7.24 3.46 17.46
C ASP A 924 6.14 4.52 17.58
N GLU A 925 6.52 5.78 17.50
CA GLU A 925 5.66 6.97 17.59
C GLU A 925 4.69 6.94 18.80
N PRO A 926 5.20 6.85 20.03
CA PRO A 926 4.36 6.66 21.22
C PRO A 926 3.51 7.87 21.63
N THR A 927 3.75 9.05 21.03
CA THR A 927 2.94 10.26 21.30
C THR A 927 1.72 10.40 20.40
N THR A 928 1.50 9.45 19.52
CA THR A 928 0.36 9.42 18.60
C THR A 928 -0.97 9.57 19.34
N GLY A 929 -1.77 10.58 18.97
CA GLY A 929 -3.08 10.86 19.56
C GLY A 929 -3.05 11.33 21.02
N LEU A 930 -1.91 11.83 21.50
CA LEU A 930 -1.78 12.29 22.87
C LEU A 930 -1.85 13.81 22.99
N HIS A 931 -2.66 14.26 23.93
CA HIS A 931 -2.62 15.64 24.41
C HIS A 931 -1.34 15.91 25.20
N PHE A 932 -0.86 17.16 25.27
CA PHE A 932 0.32 17.59 26.02
C PHE A 932 0.38 17.02 27.46
N HIS A 933 -0.77 16.99 28.15
CA HIS A 933 -0.89 16.41 29.49
C HIS A 933 -0.52 14.92 29.53
N ASP A 934 -0.94 14.15 28.53
CA ASP A 934 -0.69 12.72 28.46
C ASP A 934 0.76 12.41 28.04
N ILE A 935 1.38 13.28 27.21
CA ILE A 935 2.81 13.21 26.87
C ILE A 935 3.66 13.35 28.14
N LYS A 936 3.29 14.24 29.04
CA LYS A 936 3.97 14.40 30.34
C LYS A 936 3.95 13.12 31.17
N LYS A 937 2.80 12.43 31.23
CA LYS A 937 2.65 11.13 31.93
C LYS A 937 3.48 10.02 31.25
N LEU A 938 3.49 9.98 29.92
CA LEU A 938 4.29 9.04 29.15
C LEU A 938 5.79 9.20 29.44
N LEU A 939 6.29 10.43 29.43
CA LEU A 939 7.70 10.72 29.75
C LEU A 939 8.04 10.33 31.21
N ALA A 940 7.12 10.52 32.16
CA ALA A 940 7.30 10.04 33.53
C ALA A 940 7.41 8.51 33.59
N SER A 941 6.61 7.79 32.79
CA SER A 941 6.66 6.33 32.70
C SER A 941 7.98 5.85 32.08
N PHE A 942 8.50 6.54 31.05
CA PHE A 942 9.81 6.25 30.48
C PHE A 942 10.94 6.45 31.52
N ASN A 943 10.90 7.54 32.27
CA ASN A 943 11.86 7.80 33.32
C ASN A 943 11.85 6.69 34.39
N ALA A 944 10.66 6.26 34.83
CA ALA A 944 10.52 5.17 35.79
C ALA A 944 11.12 3.84 35.29
N LEU A 945 10.99 3.51 34.01
CA LEU A 945 11.63 2.33 33.43
C LEU A 945 13.17 2.47 33.35
N ILE A 946 13.68 3.65 33.01
CA ILE A 946 15.13 3.90 32.96
C ILE A 946 15.75 3.82 34.36
N GLU A 947 15.06 4.33 35.39
CA GLU A 947 15.48 4.22 36.79
C GLU A 947 15.53 2.76 37.28
N GLN A 948 14.72 1.88 36.71
CA GLN A 948 14.78 0.43 36.92
C GLN A 948 15.94 -0.24 36.14
N GLY A 949 16.73 0.52 35.38
CA GLY A 949 17.89 0.06 34.63
C GLY A 949 17.59 -0.44 33.22
N HIS A 950 16.40 -0.14 32.68
CA HIS A 950 16.03 -0.45 31.30
C HIS A 950 16.57 0.61 30.33
N SER A 951 16.58 0.28 29.03
CA SER A 951 16.96 1.17 27.95
C SER A 951 15.75 1.48 27.10
N ILE A 952 15.58 2.72 26.67
CA ILE A 952 14.44 3.14 25.85
C ILE A 952 14.94 3.76 24.56
N LEU A 953 14.49 3.21 23.44
CA LEU A 953 14.67 3.74 22.10
C LEU A 953 13.30 4.12 21.53
N VAL A 954 13.13 5.38 21.17
CA VAL A 954 11.87 5.88 20.58
C VAL A 954 12.09 6.37 19.16
N ILE A 955 11.21 6.00 18.24
CA ILE A 955 11.08 6.66 16.93
C ILE A 955 10.05 7.76 17.13
N GLU A 956 10.43 9.03 16.94
CA GLU A 956 9.56 10.15 17.29
C GLU A 956 9.74 11.39 16.43
N HIS A 957 8.65 12.16 16.33
CA HIS A 957 8.59 13.46 15.67
C HIS A 957 8.21 14.60 16.63
N ASN A 958 7.65 14.25 17.79
CA ASN A 958 7.17 15.23 18.76
C ASN A 958 8.35 16.01 19.38
N PRO A 959 8.35 17.37 19.27
CA PRO A 959 9.44 18.20 19.78
C PRO A 959 9.69 18.05 21.28
N ASP A 960 8.63 17.84 22.07
CA ASP A 960 8.75 17.74 23.54
C ASP A 960 9.45 16.45 23.95
N VAL A 961 9.20 15.32 23.26
CA VAL A 961 9.91 14.07 23.50
C VAL A 961 11.36 14.18 23.08
N ILE A 962 11.64 14.79 21.92
CA ILE A 962 12.99 14.99 21.42
C ILE A 962 13.81 15.88 22.37
N ARG A 963 13.22 16.97 22.88
CA ARG A 963 13.85 17.86 23.89
C ARG A 963 14.15 17.14 25.21
N ASN A 964 13.32 16.17 25.58
CA ASN A 964 13.42 15.41 26.82
C ASN A 964 14.30 14.14 26.68
N ALA A 965 14.80 13.83 25.49
CA ALA A 965 15.69 12.70 25.24
C ALA A 965 17.10 12.98 25.82
N ASP A 966 17.80 11.91 26.22
CA ASP A 966 19.21 11.97 26.61
C ASP A 966 20.13 11.97 25.39
N TRP A 967 19.71 11.33 24.30
CA TRP A 967 20.43 11.22 23.05
C TRP A 967 19.47 11.26 21.86
N VAL A 968 19.84 11.97 20.81
CA VAL A 968 19.05 12.09 19.58
C VAL A 968 19.88 11.63 18.38
N ILE A 969 19.27 10.82 17.52
CA ILE A 969 19.80 10.40 16.23
C ILE A 969 18.83 10.95 15.18
N ASP A 970 19.30 11.90 14.36
CA ASP A 970 18.47 12.55 13.35
C ASP A 970 18.84 12.08 11.95
N LEU A 971 17.84 11.55 11.21
CA LEU A 971 18.02 11.03 9.85
C LEU A 971 17.42 11.99 8.81
N GLY A 972 18.11 12.13 7.68
CA GLY A 972 17.65 12.99 6.60
C GLY A 972 18.60 13.01 5.41
N PRO A 973 18.70 14.18 4.70
CA PRO A 973 17.91 15.40 4.93
C PRO A 973 16.46 15.30 4.48
N GLU A 974 16.16 14.52 3.43
CA GLU A 974 14.87 14.37 2.79
C GLU A 974 14.29 12.95 2.93
N ALA A 975 13.15 12.71 2.30
CA ALA A 975 12.49 11.41 2.20
C ALA A 975 12.99 10.59 1.00
N GLY A 976 12.81 9.26 1.04
CA GLY A 976 13.14 8.36 -0.07
C GLY A 976 14.63 8.35 -0.40
N ASP A 977 14.98 8.38 -1.68
CA ASP A 977 16.38 8.25 -2.12
C ASP A 977 17.27 9.44 -1.76
N GLU A 978 16.69 10.59 -1.49
CA GLU A 978 17.40 11.79 -1.02
C GLU A 978 17.67 11.75 0.50
N GLY A 979 17.06 10.80 1.22
CA GLY A 979 17.24 10.56 2.65
C GLY A 979 18.26 9.47 2.96
N GLY A 980 18.13 8.88 4.14
CA GLY A 980 18.90 7.69 4.53
C GLY A 980 20.29 7.95 5.08
N ASN A 981 20.64 9.21 5.34
CA ASN A 981 21.88 9.61 6.02
C ASN A 981 21.64 9.99 7.48
N ILE A 982 22.68 9.91 8.30
CA ILE A 982 22.68 10.49 9.65
C ILE A 982 23.10 11.95 9.53
N LEU A 983 22.20 12.85 9.92
CA LEU A 983 22.51 14.29 10.00
C LEU A 983 23.16 14.66 11.33
N PHE A 984 22.72 14.00 12.40
CA PHE A 984 23.18 14.29 13.74
C PHE A 984 23.06 13.05 14.65
N ALA A 985 23.99 12.89 15.57
CA ALA A 985 23.93 11.95 16.69
C ALA A 985 24.58 12.63 17.91
N GLY A 986 23.77 12.96 18.94
CA GLY A 986 24.24 13.74 20.06
C GLY A 986 23.16 14.16 21.05
N LYS A 987 23.49 15.15 21.89
CA LYS A 987 22.53 15.73 22.85
C LYS A 987 21.49 16.61 22.15
N PRO A 988 20.24 16.65 22.59
CA PRO A 988 19.19 17.50 21.98
C PRO A 988 19.58 18.97 21.82
N ALA A 989 20.27 19.54 22.80
CA ALA A 989 20.70 20.94 22.77
C ALA A 989 21.67 21.26 21.62
N ASP A 990 22.49 20.29 21.20
CA ASP A 990 23.43 20.45 20.09
C ASP A 990 22.80 20.29 18.72
N LEU A 991 21.65 19.61 18.62
CA LEU A 991 20.91 19.44 17.37
C LEU A 991 20.47 20.78 16.78
N LYS A 992 20.16 21.79 17.61
CA LYS A 992 19.80 23.15 17.17
C LYS A 992 20.84 23.84 16.28
N LYS A 993 22.09 23.39 16.34
CA LYS A 993 23.22 23.91 15.56
C LYS A 993 23.28 23.36 14.14
N VAL A 994 22.55 22.29 13.84
CA VAL A 994 22.60 21.58 12.56
C VAL A 994 21.63 22.22 11.58
N LYS A 995 22.12 23.04 10.67
CA LYS A 995 21.31 23.78 9.69
C LYS A 995 20.54 22.89 8.70
N GLU A 996 21.07 21.72 8.39
CA GLU A 996 20.50 20.77 7.43
C GLU A 996 19.34 19.95 8.02
N SER A 997 19.22 19.92 9.35
CA SER A 997 18.16 19.22 10.05
C SER A 997 16.87 20.03 10.07
N TYR A 998 15.82 19.46 9.54
CA TYR A 998 14.47 20.03 9.71
C TYR A 998 14.01 19.94 11.16
N THR A 999 14.34 18.85 11.85
CA THR A 999 14.01 18.66 13.28
C THR A 999 14.58 19.80 14.14
N ALA A 1000 15.80 20.26 13.85
CA ALA A 1000 16.45 21.35 14.56
C ALA A 1000 15.67 22.67 14.56
N LYS A 1001 14.83 22.90 13.56
CA LYS A 1001 14.05 24.13 13.41
C LYS A 1001 12.82 24.18 14.33
N TYR A 1002 12.39 23.02 14.86
CA TYR A 1002 11.17 22.89 15.65
C TYR A 1002 11.41 22.54 17.12
N ILE A 1003 12.66 22.30 17.55
CA ILE A 1003 13.03 21.97 18.92
C ILE A 1003 13.65 23.14 19.70
#